data_4ead97b997999b7534b28814ba290a74
#
_entry.id   4ead97b997999b7534b28814ba290a74
#
_cell.length_a   1.000
_cell.length_b   1.000
_cell.length_c   1.000
_cell.angle_alpha   90.00
_cell.angle_beta   90.00
_cell.angle_gamma   90.00
#
_symmetry.space_group_name_H-M   'P 1'
#
loop_
_entity.id
_entity.type
_entity.pdbx_description
1 polymer ?
#
loop_
_entity_poly.entity_id
_entity_poly.type
_entity_poly.pdbx_seq_one_letter_code
_entity_poly.pdbx_strand_id
1 'polypeptide(L)'
;MSLVAAGLKGLGVASLMAVGIYFHSAVSDAPSSAANSTVPNPAESGVTSRAAPVKPSLDGIALADAHAHAVTQPSAPNAWGGARTGNEATLSDRVVNYDIAATLDPVKHTVDGQEKLTWRNRSDREVRSVYLHMYLNAFDGSYSTMYQEKLNNGFEFRSSVAIKDGEWGRIELGKVTQNGADVPWLYVHPDNGPDTDHTVVRFDLPAPVAPGASTTLDIGFHDQLPRVVARTGFFGTFHLVGQWYPKIGVLELPGERGATEARWNVHEFHAFSEFYADYGNFDVKMTVPKEYTIGATGEQQGDPVTADGKTTYHYVQGDVHDFAWSADNRTAKPLEGTYTGEGSPLVKIRVLFPPEYEASAAPSLKATIDALGYFSKTLGPYPYKTVTVIIPPYNAEEAGGMEYPTFFTAEGYAKVVPNTLDQFALDFVNIHEFGHGYFYGILGSNEFEEPMLDEGMNDYWDHHMLRASNYPINIVPPFLHRIGVNMAAQPFEIERIAADNQGPADETGANSWDRLSINSYGNVYFRTATLMRDLEERIGRPVMEKAIKQYYAQWKFRHPSIADLQATLAEVSGKPDVVAKSFAQQVYAVQKMDDKIRTFTSEEELPHVGTTQINGKWTELTEEAAKKQADEKHEEWDKQHPDAKEGTGPYPYRTTVVLRRYGISVPQTLVVKFADGTQESVVWNDDKRWARYSWLKPSKGVSAELDPAELHYLDMNKLDDSRTIKADSSASRRWTSEFESLIQLTLSAIATL
;
A
#
# COMPACT_ATOMS: atom_id res chain seq x y z
N MET A 1 -19.73 5.25 23.93
CA MET A 1 -18.32 5.43 23.52
C MET A 1 -17.59 4.11 23.21
N SER A 2 -17.83 2.98 23.88
CA SER A 2 -17.15 1.70 23.60
C SER A 2 -17.65 0.96 22.34
N LEU A 3 -18.90 1.13 21.94
CA LEU A 3 -19.49 0.50 20.73
C LEU A 3 -19.11 1.24 19.43
N VAL A 4 -18.87 2.54 19.50
CA VAL A 4 -18.32 3.32 18.36
C VAL A 4 -16.85 2.97 18.12
N ALA A 5 -16.09 2.71 19.18
CA ALA A 5 -14.71 2.24 19.07
C ALA A 5 -14.62 0.80 18.53
N ALA A 6 -15.60 -0.05 18.79
CA ALA A 6 -15.69 -1.40 18.21
C ALA A 6 -16.12 -1.37 16.74
N GLY A 7 -17.01 -0.44 16.36
CA GLY A 7 -17.40 -0.21 14.96
C GLY A 7 -16.26 0.37 14.13
N LEU A 8 -15.46 1.28 14.69
CA LEU A 8 -14.28 1.87 14.02
C LEU A 8 -13.10 0.89 13.94
N LYS A 9 -12.96 -0.03 14.90
CA LYS A 9 -12.02 -1.17 14.78
C LYS A 9 -12.44 -2.13 13.67
N GLY A 10 -13.73 -2.30 13.42
CA GLY A 10 -14.26 -3.07 12.30
C GLY A 10 -14.09 -2.39 10.93
N LEU A 11 -14.03 -1.05 10.89
CA LEU A 11 -13.79 -0.27 9.66
C LEU A 11 -12.32 -0.30 9.24
N GLY A 12 -11.39 -0.31 10.20
CA GLY A 12 -9.97 -0.56 9.93
C GLY A 12 -9.68 -1.95 9.38
N VAL A 13 -10.57 -2.91 9.64
CA VAL A 13 -10.46 -4.30 9.17
C VAL A 13 -10.82 -4.46 7.68
N ALA A 14 -11.57 -3.57 7.06
CA ALA A 14 -11.95 -3.75 5.66
C ALA A 14 -10.86 -3.33 4.66
N SER A 15 -10.10 -2.29 4.92
CA SER A 15 -8.88 -1.96 4.15
C SER A 15 -7.67 -2.78 4.61
N LEU A 16 -7.69 -3.26 5.86
CA LEU A 16 -6.76 -4.25 6.38
C LEU A 16 -7.00 -5.64 5.79
N MET A 17 -8.08 -5.89 5.08
CA MET A 17 -8.30 -7.17 4.40
C MET A 17 -7.74 -7.21 2.98
N ALA A 18 -7.34 -6.12 2.40
CA ALA A 18 -6.44 -6.13 1.24
C ALA A 18 -4.96 -6.32 1.66
N VAL A 19 -4.60 -5.86 2.83
CA VAL A 19 -3.43 -6.23 3.65
C VAL A 19 -3.83 -7.34 4.63
N GLY A 20 -4.96 -7.91 4.45
CA GLY A 20 -5.96 -8.50 5.33
C GLY A 20 -5.61 -9.81 5.96
N ILE A 21 -4.38 -10.24 5.89
CA ILE A 21 -3.94 -11.42 6.61
C ILE A 21 -3.34 -11.04 7.99
N TYR A 22 -3.23 -9.74 8.30
CA TYR A 22 -2.53 -9.28 9.50
C TYR A 22 -3.36 -9.11 10.79
N PHE A 23 -4.71 -9.25 10.79
CA PHE A 23 -5.50 -8.80 11.94
C PHE A 23 -6.62 -9.71 12.44
N HIS A 24 -6.56 -11.01 12.21
CA HIS A 24 -7.59 -11.90 12.79
C HIS A 24 -7.33 -12.31 14.24
N SER A 25 -6.25 -11.88 14.91
CA SER A 25 -5.87 -12.38 16.24
C SER A 25 -5.80 -11.37 17.38
N ALA A 26 -6.35 -10.17 17.28
CA ALA A 26 -6.24 -9.18 18.34
C ALA A 26 -7.55 -8.87 19.08
N VAL A 27 -8.38 -9.86 19.44
CA VAL A 27 -9.38 -9.71 20.50
C VAL A 27 -9.54 -11.04 21.27
N SER A 28 -8.66 -11.28 22.22
CA SER A 28 -8.98 -12.06 23.40
C SER A 28 -8.40 -11.36 24.63
N ASP A 29 -9.21 -10.55 25.27
CA ASP A 29 -8.92 -10.07 26.62
C ASP A 29 -9.00 -11.26 27.59
N ALA A 30 -7.86 -11.77 28.03
CA ALA A 30 -7.77 -12.58 29.22
C ALA A 30 -7.03 -11.78 30.32
N PRO A 31 -7.52 -11.76 31.57
CA PRO A 31 -6.93 -10.95 32.62
C PRO A 31 -5.57 -11.49 33.04
N SER A 32 -4.56 -10.64 33.03
CA SER A 32 -3.24 -10.93 33.54
C SER A 32 -3.28 -11.14 35.06
N SER A 33 -3.01 -12.35 35.48
CA SER A 33 -2.62 -12.61 36.86
C SER A 33 -1.13 -12.29 37.02
N ALA A 34 -0.81 -11.25 37.76
CA ALA A 34 0.55 -10.91 38.12
C ALA A 34 1.18 -12.03 38.96
N ALA A 35 2.16 -12.71 38.41
CA ALA A 35 3.10 -13.51 39.18
C ALA A 35 4.45 -12.78 39.16
N ASN A 36 4.84 -12.24 40.32
CA ASN A 36 6.16 -11.72 40.62
C ASN A 36 7.19 -12.84 40.45
N SER A 37 8.02 -12.78 39.40
CA SER A 37 9.29 -13.48 39.38
C SER A 37 10.42 -12.47 39.20
N THR A 38 11.20 -12.26 40.23
CA THR A 38 12.44 -11.52 40.22
C THR A 38 13.49 -12.28 39.38
N VAL A 39 13.77 -11.76 38.19
CA VAL A 39 14.91 -12.16 37.38
C VAL A 39 16.09 -11.24 37.75
N PRO A 40 17.29 -11.75 38.05
CA PRO A 40 18.42 -10.91 38.36
C PRO A 40 18.91 -10.17 37.13
N ASN A 41 19.18 -8.88 37.32
CA ASN A 41 19.80 -8.00 36.34
C ASN A 41 21.15 -8.56 35.86
N PRO A 42 21.37 -8.89 34.56
CA PRO A 42 22.72 -9.18 34.12
C PRO A 42 23.48 -7.88 34.00
N ALA A 43 24.62 -7.86 34.68
CA ALA A 43 25.60 -6.79 34.66
C ALA A 43 25.98 -6.44 33.22
N GLU A 44 26.13 -5.15 32.95
CA GLU A 44 26.74 -4.58 31.76
C GLU A 44 28.04 -5.28 31.41
N SER A 45 28.02 -6.19 30.45
CA SER A 45 29.18 -6.56 29.70
C SER A 45 29.05 -5.87 28.32
N GLY A 46 29.73 -4.74 28.20
CA GLY A 46 29.95 -4.08 26.92
C GLY A 46 30.70 -5.00 25.97
N VAL A 47 29.97 -5.78 25.20
CA VAL A 47 30.48 -6.42 24.00
C VAL A 47 29.93 -5.63 22.84
N THR A 48 30.65 -4.60 22.41
CA THR A 48 30.57 -4.11 21.06
C THR A 48 31.03 -5.25 20.14
N SER A 49 30.10 -6.08 19.68
CA SER A 49 30.39 -6.97 18.57
C SER A 49 30.55 -6.08 17.33
N ARG A 50 31.80 -5.78 17.03
CA ARG A 50 32.19 -5.19 15.76
C ARG A 50 31.85 -6.25 14.71
N ALA A 51 30.83 -6.02 13.89
CA ALA A 51 30.56 -6.84 12.73
C ALA A 51 31.85 -7.08 11.96
N ALA A 52 32.14 -8.31 11.60
CA ALA A 52 33.31 -8.62 10.79
C ALA A 52 33.17 -7.81 9.48
N PRO A 53 34.23 -7.09 9.05
CA PRO A 53 34.14 -6.29 7.85
C PRO A 53 33.76 -7.19 6.67
N VAL A 54 32.68 -6.85 5.96
CA VAL A 54 32.29 -7.51 4.69
C VAL A 54 33.55 -7.55 3.82
N LYS A 55 33.98 -8.75 3.43
CA LYS A 55 35.12 -8.86 2.52
C LYS A 55 34.77 -8.07 1.26
N PRO A 56 35.59 -7.06 0.86
CA PRO A 56 35.30 -6.27 -0.32
C PRO A 56 35.14 -7.19 -1.53
N SER A 57 34.25 -6.82 -2.46
CA SER A 57 34.10 -7.53 -3.74
C SER A 57 35.44 -7.58 -4.45
N LEU A 58 35.68 -8.60 -5.28
CA LEU A 58 36.96 -8.78 -6.01
C LEU A 58 37.24 -7.67 -7.03
N ASP A 59 36.19 -6.93 -7.44
CA ASP A 59 36.22 -5.87 -8.45
C ASP A 59 36.04 -4.46 -7.87
N GLY A 60 35.80 -4.36 -6.56
CA GLY A 60 35.59 -3.08 -5.88
C GLY A 60 34.23 -2.43 -6.16
N ILE A 61 33.26 -3.17 -6.74
CA ILE A 61 31.89 -2.70 -6.87
C ILE A 61 31.25 -2.79 -5.46
N ALA A 62 30.72 -1.68 -4.97
CA ALA A 62 30.09 -1.60 -3.65
C ALA A 62 28.73 -2.29 -3.63
N LEU A 63 28.25 -2.63 -2.44
CA LEU A 63 26.84 -2.90 -2.18
C LEU A 63 26.10 -1.56 -2.01
N ALA A 64 24.79 -1.55 -2.28
CA ALA A 64 23.93 -0.43 -1.93
C ALA A 64 23.94 -0.21 -0.42
N ASP A 65 23.74 1.02 0.03
CA ASP A 65 23.64 1.34 1.45
C ASP A 65 22.24 0.95 1.97
N ALA A 66 22.19 -0.01 2.86
CA ALA A 66 20.96 -0.50 3.49
C ALA A 66 20.16 0.58 4.23
N HIS A 67 20.85 1.59 4.74
CA HIS A 67 20.24 2.70 5.49
C HIS A 67 20.05 3.96 4.63
N ALA A 68 20.14 3.82 3.30
CA ALA A 68 19.91 4.94 2.41
C ALA A 68 18.47 5.45 2.57
N HIS A 69 18.34 6.76 2.72
CA HIS A 69 17.03 7.42 2.66
C HIS A 69 16.43 7.29 1.25
N ALA A 70 15.13 7.48 1.15
CA ALA A 70 14.42 7.52 -0.12
C ALA A 70 15.16 8.33 -1.18
N VAL A 71 15.17 7.85 -2.41
CA VAL A 71 15.80 8.54 -3.54
C VAL A 71 15.11 9.86 -3.81
N THR A 72 15.84 10.97 -3.69
CA THR A 72 15.29 12.34 -3.86
C THR A 72 15.68 12.99 -5.18
N GLN A 73 16.57 12.37 -5.94
CA GLN A 73 16.99 12.84 -7.27
C GLN A 73 16.44 11.89 -8.34
N PRO A 74 15.77 12.42 -9.36
CA PRO A 74 15.28 11.59 -10.46
C PRO A 74 16.43 10.92 -11.21
N SER A 75 16.14 9.76 -11.77
CA SER A 75 17.10 9.01 -12.59
C SER A 75 17.52 9.80 -13.82
N ALA A 76 18.73 9.54 -14.29
CA ALA A 76 19.25 10.18 -15.49
C ALA A 76 18.44 9.80 -16.75
N PRO A 77 18.35 10.65 -17.78
CA PRO A 77 17.56 10.37 -18.97
C PRO A 77 17.94 9.07 -19.72
N ASN A 78 19.18 8.62 -19.56
CA ASN A 78 19.68 7.37 -20.13
C ASN A 78 19.67 6.18 -19.15
N ALA A 79 19.16 6.36 -17.95
CA ALA A 79 19.00 5.30 -16.96
C ALA A 79 18.24 4.10 -17.58
N TRP A 80 18.65 2.90 -17.21
CA TRP A 80 18.04 1.65 -17.69
C TRP A 80 17.98 1.54 -19.21
N GLY A 81 19.01 2.05 -19.91
CA GLY A 81 19.09 2.03 -21.38
C GLY A 81 18.33 3.15 -22.08
N GLY A 82 17.76 4.11 -21.33
CA GLY A 82 17.06 5.26 -21.89
C GLY A 82 15.63 4.96 -22.35
N ALA A 83 14.97 5.93 -22.99
CA ALA A 83 13.58 5.80 -23.41
C ALA A 83 13.41 4.73 -24.50
N ARG A 84 12.47 3.80 -24.28
CA ARG A 84 12.13 2.77 -25.27
C ARG A 84 11.29 3.39 -26.38
N THR A 85 11.63 3.05 -27.62
CA THR A 85 11.00 3.60 -28.84
C THR A 85 9.76 2.81 -29.25
N GLY A 86 9.58 1.59 -28.71
CA GLY A 86 8.55 0.63 -29.11
C GLY A 86 8.91 -0.23 -30.32
N ASN A 87 10.13 -0.05 -30.87
CA ASN A 87 10.65 -0.84 -31.99
C ASN A 87 11.63 -1.94 -31.57
N GLU A 88 11.89 -2.04 -30.27
CA GLU A 88 12.74 -3.08 -29.69
C GLU A 88 12.11 -4.46 -29.84
N ALA A 89 12.94 -5.50 -29.98
CA ALA A 89 12.48 -6.87 -30.16
C ALA A 89 11.78 -7.44 -28.90
N THR A 90 12.07 -6.86 -27.74
CA THR A 90 11.54 -7.27 -26.43
C THR A 90 10.99 -6.08 -25.66
N LEU A 91 10.13 -6.30 -24.67
CA LEU A 91 9.54 -5.23 -23.87
C LEU A 91 10.54 -4.66 -22.85
N SER A 92 11.42 -5.49 -22.31
CA SER A 92 12.51 -5.12 -21.39
C SER A 92 13.88 -5.37 -22.04
N ASP A 93 14.95 -4.97 -21.37
CA ASP A 93 16.32 -5.25 -21.81
C ASP A 93 16.75 -6.70 -21.61
N ARG A 94 15.94 -7.50 -20.88
CA ARG A 94 16.23 -8.90 -20.53
C ARG A 94 17.68 -9.07 -20.06
N VAL A 95 18.02 -8.35 -18.99
CA VAL A 95 19.37 -8.35 -18.41
C VAL A 95 19.75 -9.73 -17.92
N VAL A 96 18.76 -10.50 -17.44
CA VAL A 96 18.93 -11.86 -16.93
C VAL A 96 17.96 -12.82 -17.60
N ASN A 97 18.39 -14.07 -17.83
CA ASN A 97 17.51 -15.12 -18.33
C ASN A 97 17.73 -16.39 -17.51
N TYR A 98 16.65 -17.10 -17.22
CA TYR A 98 16.62 -18.32 -16.44
C TYR A 98 16.06 -19.46 -17.29
N ASP A 99 16.78 -20.59 -17.34
CA ASP A 99 16.28 -21.88 -17.82
C ASP A 99 16.34 -22.84 -16.62
N ILE A 100 15.17 -23.22 -16.09
CA ILE A 100 15.07 -23.98 -14.85
C ILE A 100 14.32 -25.28 -15.08
N ALA A 101 14.88 -26.39 -14.61
CA ALA A 101 14.19 -27.66 -14.51
C ALA A 101 14.05 -28.07 -13.04
N ALA A 102 12.82 -28.25 -12.59
CA ALA A 102 12.49 -28.52 -11.19
C ALA A 102 11.64 -29.77 -11.03
N THR A 103 11.84 -30.53 -9.94
CA THR A 103 11.04 -31.70 -9.58
C THR A 103 10.56 -31.58 -8.13
N LEU A 104 9.25 -31.61 -7.91
CA LEU A 104 8.62 -31.65 -6.59
C LEU A 104 8.51 -33.09 -6.06
N ASP A 105 8.96 -33.28 -4.82
CA ASP A 105 8.57 -34.41 -3.97
C ASP A 105 7.54 -33.91 -2.94
N PRO A 106 6.23 -34.11 -3.17
CA PRO A 106 5.21 -33.55 -2.28
C PRO A 106 5.06 -34.31 -0.95
N VAL A 107 5.72 -35.45 -0.77
CA VAL A 107 5.73 -36.18 0.50
C VAL A 107 6.79 -35.61 1.44
N LYS A 108 7.92 -35.20 0.87
CA LYS A 108 9.00 -34.56 1.61
C LYS A 108 8.89 -33.04 1.61
N HIS A 109 8.03 -32.47 0.78
CA HIS A 109 7.90 -31.04 0.52
C HIS A 109 9.22 -30.43 0.05
N THR A 110 9.90 -31.10 -0.90
CA THR A 110 11.17 -30.66 -1.46
C THR A 110 11.08 -30.41 -2.95
N VAL A 111 11.92 -29.48 -3.45
CA VAL A 111 12.11 -29.23 -4.86
C VAL A 111 13.59 -29.40 -5.22
N ASP A 112 13.90 -30.31 -6.12
CA ASP A 112 15.22 -30.43 -6.72
C ASP A 112 15.28 -29.61 -8.00
N GLY A 113 16.20 -28.65 -8.09
CA GLY A 113 16.33 -27.69 -9.19
C GLY A 113 17.67 -27.73 -9.89
N GLN A 114 17.63 -27.49 -11.20
CA GLN A 114 18.79 -27.19 -12.04
C GLN A 114 18.49 -25.92 -12.78
N GLU A 115 19.31 -24.89 -12.57
CA GLU A 115 19.16 -23.57 -13.14
C GLU A 115 20.33 -23.27 -14.05
N LYS A 116 20.03 -22.71 -15.21
CA LYS A 116 20.99 -22.03 -16.05
C LYS A 116 20.65 -20.54 -16.08
N LEU A 117 21.42 -19.76 -15.31
CA LEU A 117 21.30 -18.32 -15.23
C LEU A 117 22.24 -17.68 -16.23
N THR A 118 21.72 -16.88 -17.15
CA THR A 118 22.51 -16.07 -18.08
C THR A 118 22.32 -14.60 -17.77
N TRP A 119 23.38 -13.92 -17.36
CA TRP A 119 23.38 -12.53 -16.95
C TRP A 119 24.28 -11.69 -17.85
N ARG A 120 23.85 -10.46 -18.17
CA ARG A 120 24.60 -9.49 -18.99
C ARG A 120 25.13 -8.35 -18.12
N ASN A 121 26.44 -8.13 -18.17
CA ASN A 121 27.08 -7.00 -17.52
C ASN A 121 26.71 -5.70 -18.28
N ARG A 122 25.87 -4.85 -17.66
CA ARG A 122 25.48 -3.54 -18.22
C ARG A 122 26.50 -2.43 -17.92
N SER A 123 27.48 -2.67 -17.00
CA SER A 123 28.43 -1.66 -16.56
C SER A 123 29.55 -1.44 -17.59
N ASP A 124 30.34 -0.40 -17.37
CA ASP A 124 31.51 -0.02 -18.16
C ASP A 124 32.82 -0.66 -17.67
N ARG A 125 32.75 -1.57 -16.66
CA ARG A 125 33.89 -2.26 -16.08
C ARG A 125 33.71 -3.79 -16.07
N GLU A 126 34.80 -4.52 -15.87
CA GLU A 126 34.73 -5.96 -15.61
C GLU A 126 34.03 -6.24 -14.27
N VAL A 127 33.15 -7.25 -14.26
CA VAL A 127 32.51 -7.76 -13.06
C VAL A 127 33.13 -9.12 -12.74
N ARG A 128 33.57 -9.28 -11.48
CA ARG A 128 34.26 -10.48 -10.94
C ARG A 128 33.47 -11.16 -9.85
N SER A 129 32.46 -10.49 -9.29
CA SER A 129 31.58 -11.05 -8.28
C SER A 129 30.14 -10.68 -8.63
N VAL A 130 29.22 -11.63 -8.48
CA VAL A 130 27.77 -11.41 -8.57
C VAL A 130 27.10 -11.81 -7.28
N TYR A 131 25.97 -11.20 -6.98
CA TYR A 131 25.23 -11.44 -5.74
C TYR A 131 23.86 -12.02 -6.07
N LEU A 132 23.44 -13.04 -5.33
CA LEU A 132 22.16 -13.69 -5.52
C LEU A 132 21.39 -13.74 -4.20
N HIS A 133 20.08 -13.58 -4.31
CA HIS A 133 19.15 -13.81 -3.21
C HIS A 133 18.81 -15.31 -3.11
N MET A 134 18.82 -15.78 -1.88
CA MET A 134 18.44 -17.12 -1.46
C MET A 134 17.23 -16.99 -0.52
N TYR A 135 16.16 -16.35 -0.99
CA TYR A 135 15.07 -15.88 -0.13
C TYR A 135 14.42 -16.97 0.74
N LEU A 136 14.38 -18.22 0.25
CA LEU A 136 13.81 -19.32 1.02
C LEU A 136 14.58 -19.58 2.33
N ASN A 137 15.84 -19.15 2.44
CA ASN A 137 16.63 -19.23 3.67
C ASN A 137 16.14 -18.28 4.78
N ALA A 138 15.22 -17.35 4.49
CA ALA A 138 14.53 -16.60 5.54
C ALA A 138 13.76 -17.51 6.50
N PHE A 139 13.44 -18.73 6.07
CA PHE A 139 12.70 -19.76 6.81
C PHE A 139 13.58 -20.90 7.32
N ASP A 140 14.90 -20.77 7.29
CA ASP A 140 15.83 -21.83 7.71
C ASP A 140 15.95 -21.99 9.23
N GLY A 141 15.50 -20.98 9.98
CA GLY A 141 15.48 -21.00 11.44
C GLY A 141 15.04 -19.69 12.07
N SER A 142 14.96 -19.71 13.39
CA SER A 142 14.56 -18.52 14.17
C SER A 142 15.62 -17.43 14.26
N TYR A 143 16.77 -17.60 13.64
CA TYR A 143 17.91 -16.69 13.69
C TYR A 143 18.18 -15.97 12.36
N SER A 144 17.32 -16.12 11.35
CA SER A 144 17.34 -15.29 10.15
C SER A 144 16.93 -13.85 10.48
N THR A 145 17.33 -12.90 9.66
CA THR A 145 16.96 -11.48 9.79
C THR A 145 15.45 -11.31 9.94
N MET A 146 14.67 -11.93 9.04
CA MET A 146 13.21 -11.89 9.06
C MET A 146 12.61 -12.36 10.40
N TYR A 147 13.09 -13.47 10.95
CA TYR A 147 12.58 -13.99 12.23
C TYR A 147 13.03 -13.18 13.43
N GLN A 148 14.25 -12.63 13.42
CA GLN A 148 14.72 -11.76 14.48
C GLN A 148 13.94 -10.44 14.53
N GLU A 149 13.63 -9.87 13.39
CA GLU A 149 12.76 -8.68 13.30
C GLU A 149 11.37 -8.97 13.85
N LYS A 150 10.77 -10.13 13.51
CA LYS A 150 9.51 -10.58 14.08
C LYS A 150 9.56 -10.63 15.60
N LEU A 151 10.55 -11.29 16.17
CA LEU A 151 10.69 -11.45 17.62
C LEU A 151 10.90 -10.10 18.32
N ASN A 152 11.70 -9.21 17.74
CA ASN A 152 12.02 -7.92 18.32
C ASN A 152 10.88 -6.92 18.25
N ASN A 153 10.08 -6.97 17.18
CA ASN A 153 8.97 -6.05 16.93
C ASN A 153 7.63 -6.55 17.48
N GLY A 154 7.57 -7.78 18.00
CA GLY A 154 6.39 -8.35 18.65
C GLY A 154 5.19 -8.53 17.72
N PHE A 155 5.40 -8.70 16.41
CA PHE A 155 4.33 -9.00 15.48
C PHE A 155 4.34 -10.47 15.05
N GLU A 156 3.19 -10.96 14.66
CA GLU A 156 3.01 -12.27 14.06
C GLU A 156 2.96 -12.12 12.53
N PHE A 157 3.55 -13.07 11.80
CA PHE A 157 3.32 -13.13 10.35
C PHE A 157 1.83 -13.36 10.11
N ARG A 158 1.33 -12.94 8.99
CA ARG A 158 -0.04 -13.06 8.44
C ARG A 158 -1.04 -13.89 9.27
N SER A 159 -0.56 -14.78 10.14
CA SER A 159 -1.36 -15.54 11.10
C SER A 159 -0.54 -15.91 12.33
N SER A 160 -1.21 -16.43 13.37
CA SER A 160 -0.56 -16.99 14.56
C SER A 160 0.05 -18.40 14.33
N VAL A 161 0.13 -18.85 13.08
CA VAL A 161 0.71 -20.14 12.75
C VAL A 161 2.21 -20.13 12.97
N ALA A 162 2.68 -20.99 13.88
CA ALA A 162 4.09 -21.17 14.14
C ALA A 162 4.65 -22.33 13.29
N ILE A 163 5.87 -22.16 12.79
CA ILE A 163 6.63 -23.25 12.20
C ILE A 163 7.08 -24.19 13.33
N LYS A 164 6.82 -25.48 13.17
CA LYS A 164 7.21 -26.53 14.11
C LYS A 164 8.48 -27.22 13.66
N ASP A 165 9.05 -28.03 14.56
CA ASP A 165 10.18 -28.89 14.22
C ASP A 165 9.86 -29.76 12.99
N GLY A 166 10.74 -29.71 11.99
CA GLY A 166 10.59 -30.40 10.71
C GLY A 166 9.77 -29.64 9.65
N GLU A 167 9.25 -28.44 9.96
CA GLU A 167 8.48 -27.58 9.04
C GLU A 167 9.26 -26.36 8.55
N TRP A 168 10.54 -26.21 8.94
CA TRP A 168 11.43 -25.15 8.48
C TRP A 168 11.78 -25.31 6.99
N GLY A 169 12.03 -24.19 6.32
CA GLY A 169 12.37 -24.18 4.90
C GLY A 169 13.78 -23.64 4.66
N ARG A 170 14.38 -24.03 3.55
CA ARG A 170 15.70 -23.52 3.12
C ARG A 170 15.97 -23.89 1.66
N ILE A 171 16.90 -23.18 1.05
CA ILE A 171 17.49 -23.52 -0.23
C ILE A 171 18.99 -23.80 -0.06
N GLU A 172 19.43 -24.94 -0.51
CA GLU A 172 20.82 -25.38 -0.46
C GLU A 172 21.43 -25.35 -1.86
N LEU A 173 22.59 -24.67 -2.00
CA LEU A 173 23.35 -24.71 -3.25
C LEU A 173 24.04 -26.07 -3.41
N GLY A 174 23.83 -26.69 -4.55
CA GLY A 174 24.59 -27.83 -5.01
C GLY A 174 25.87 -27.39 -5.74
N LYS A 175 26.14 -28.01 -6.90
CA LYS A 175 27.26 -27.60 -7.74
C LYS A 175 26.95 -26.29 -8.46
N VAL A 176 27.87 -25.32 -8.40
CA VAL A 176 27.81 -24.06 -9.14
C VAL A 176 29.01 -23.97 -10.07
N THR A 177 28.78 -23.77 -11.38
CA THR A 177 29.88 -23.63 -12.35
C THR A 177 29.66 -22.46 -13.31
N GLN A 178 30.77 -21.87 -13.74
CA GLN A 178 30.85 -20.91 -14.84
C GLN A 178 31.73 -21.55 -15.94
N ASN A 179 31.15 -21.80 -17.12
CA ASN A 179 31.88 -22.46 -18.21
C ASN A 179 32.55 -23.79 -17.80
N GLY A 180 31.95 -24.53 -16.87
CA GLY A 180 32.46 -25.78 -16.34
C GLY A 180 33.50 -25.66 -15.20
N ALA A 181 33.96 -24.46 -14.89
CA ALA A 181 34.82 -24.20 -13.72
C ALA A 181 33.96 -23.95 -12.47
N ASP A 182 34.36 -24.55 -11.34
CA ASP A 182 33.65 -24.38 -10.08
C ASP A 182 33.71 -22.91 -9.63
N VAL A 183 32.56 -22.37 -9.18
CA VAL A 183 32.40 -21.01 -8.67
C VAL A 183 32.48 -21.02 -7.15
N PRO A 184 33.50 -20.41 -6.53
CA PRO A 184 33.51 -20.19 -5.09
C PRO A 184 32.41 -19.23 -4.68
N TRP A 185 31.81 -19.48 -3.51
CA TRP A 185 30.77 -18.63 -2.99
C TRP A 185 30.79 -18.54 -1.45
N LEU A 186 30.16 -17.49 -0.91
CA LEU A 186 29.99 -17.30 0.54
C LEU A 186 28.72 -16.46 0.80
N TYR A 187 28.11 -16.68 1.95
CA TYR A 187 27.04 -15.81 2.44
C TYR A 187 27.59 -14.44 2.82
N VAL A 188 26.78 -13.41 2.59
CA VAL A 188 27.11 -12.02 2.91
C VAL A 188 25.91 -11.33 3.55
N HIS A 189 26.16 -10.28 4.32
CA HIS A 189 25.16 -9.58 5.12
C HIS A 189 25.14 -8.09 4.74
N PRO A 190 24.48 -7.72 3.62
CA PRO A 190 24.44 -6.35 3.12
C PRO A 190 23.82 -5.36 4.10
N ASP A 191 22.78 -5.77 4.84
CA ASP A 191 22.04 -4.93 5.78
C ASP A 191 22.52 -5.09 7.24
N ASN A 192 23.70 -5.68 7.43
CA ASN A 192 24.26 -5.99 8.74
C ASN A 192 23.40 -6.98 9.57
N GLY A 193 22.69 -7.87 8.91
CA GLY A 193 21.98 -8.98 9.54
C GLY A 193 22.93 -9.92 10.31
N PRO A 194 22.40 -10.88 11.07
CA PRO A 194 23.22 -11.81 11.85
C PRO A 194 24.02 -12.76 10.96
N ASP A 195 25.18 -13.23 11.44
CA ASP A 195 26.00 -14.25 10.74
C ASP A 195 25.24 -15.56 10.42
N THR A 196 24.08 -15.73 11.01
CA THR A 196 23.15 -16.86 10.79
C THR A 196 22.13 -16.60 9.69
N ASP A 197 22.13 -15.43 9.04
CA ASP A 197 21.33 -15.17 7.88
C ASP A 197 22.01 -15.74 6.63
N HIS A 198 21.25 -16.47 5.83
CA HIS A 198 21.71 -17.13 4.61
C HIS A 198 20.95 -16.67 3.36
N THR A 199 20.32 -15.50 3.43
CA THR A 199 19.44 -15.02 2.36
C THR A 199 20.16 -14.32 1.22
N VAL A 200 21.44 -13.97 1.39
CA VAL A 200 22.27 -13.38 0.31
C VAL A 200 23.58 -14.13 0.17
N VAL A 201 23.93 -14.47 -1.07
CA VAL A 201 25.18 -15.15 -1.42
C VAL A 201 25.96 -14.38 -2.48
N ARG A 202 27.29 -14.30 -2.30
CA ARG A 202 28.22 -13.78 -3.30
C ARG A 202 28.89 -14.93 -4.02
N PHE A 203 28.90 -14.89 -5.35
CA PHE A 203 29.65 -15.79 -6.22
C PHE A 203 30.89 -15.06 -6.75
N ASP A 204 32.07 -15.65 -6.57
CA ASP A 204 33.34 -15.14 -7.09
C ASP A 204 33.62 -15.83 -8.44
N LEU A 205 33.51 -15.08 -9.53
CA LEU A 205 33.53 -15.63 -10.89
C LEU A 205 34.94 -16.03 -11.32
N PRO A 206 35.21 -17.30 -11.69
CA PRO A 206 36.49 -17.74 -12.26
C PRO A 206 36.91 -16.97 -13.51
N ALA A 207 35.94 -16.59 -14.34
CA ALA A 207 36.17 -15.75 -15.52
C ALA A 207 35.42 -14.42 -15.38
N PRO A 208 36.13 -13.28 -15.37
CA PRO A 208 35.51 -11.96 -15.30
C PRO A 208 34.58 -11.72 -16.49
N VAL A 209 33.50 -10.95 -16.25
CA VAL A 209 32.55 -10.57 -17.28
C VAL A 209 32.85 -9.17 -17.78
N ALA A 210 33.34 -9.04 -19.01
CA ALA A 210 33.67 -7.76 -19.60
C ALA A 210 32.43 -6.85 -19.81
N PRO A 211 32.60 -5.53 -19.94
CA PRO A 211 31.51 -4.60 -20.28
C PRO A 211 30.67 -5.07 -21.46
N GLY A 212 29.35 -5.10 -21.31
CA GLY A 212 28.41 -5.53 -22.32
C GLY A 212 28.35 -7.03 -22.61
N ALA A 213 29.29 -7.82 -22.07
CA ALA A 213 29.31 -9.28 -22.22
C ALA A 213 28.31 -9.97 -21.33
N SER A 214 27.97 -11.22 -21.67
CA SER A 214 27.16 -12.08 -20.84
C SER A 214 27.96 -13.24 -20.28
N THR A 215 27.54 -13.76 -19.14
CA THR A 215 28.04 -15.00 -18.57
C THR A 215 26.88 -15.94 -18.28
N THR A 216 27.17 -17.24 -18.25
CA THR A 216 26.19 -18.25 -17.87
C THR A 216 26.73 -19.02 -16.66
N LEU A 217 25.88 -19.17 -15.66
CA LEU A 217 26.10 -19.99 -14.47
C LEU A 217 25.19 -21.20 -14.53
N ASP A 218 25.73 -22.40 -14.32
CA ASP A 218 24.95 -23.62 -14.13
C ASP A 218 24.90 -23.86 -12.61
N ILE A 219 23.70 -23.84 -12.02
CA ILE A 219 23.47 -23.89 -10.57
C ILE A 219 22.55 -25.07 -10.25
N GLY A 220 23.05 -26.03 -9.48
CA GLY A 220 22.20 -27.05 -8.86
C GLY A 220 21.72 -26.54 -7.50
N PHE A 221 20.47 -26.79 -7.16
CA PHE A 221 19.94 -26.45 -5.84
C PHE A 221 18.90 -27.43 -5.34
N HIS A 222 18.69 -27.43 -4.03
CA HIS A 222 17.72 -28.27 -3.33
C HIS A 222 16.95 -27.43 -2.32
N ASP A 223 15.63 -27.40 -2.44
CA ASP A 223 14.74 -26.69 -1.54
C ASP A 223 14.05 -27.66 -0.59
N GLN A 224 14.02 -27.31 0.68
CA GLN A 224 13.02 -27.77 1.64
C GLN A 224 11.99 -26.63 1.79
N LEU A 225 10.77 -26.86 1.36
CA LEU A 225 9.71 -25.86 1.52
C LEU A 225 9.29 -25.76 2.99
N PRO A 226 9.07 -24.56 3.54
CA PRO A 226 8.56 -24.40 4.90
C PRO A 226 7.07 -24.72 4.99
N ARG A 227 6.56 -24.94 6.19
CA ARG A 227 5.13 -24.72 6.46
C ARG A 227 4.78 -23.30 6.01
N VAL A 228 3.74 -23.14 5.20
CA VAL A 228 3.36 -21.79 4.76
C VAL A 228 2.92 -20.93 5.95
N VAL A 229 3.63 -19.85 6.17
CA VAL A 229 3.34 -18.80 7.18
C VAL A 229 3.34 -17.42 6.55
N ALA A 230 4.02 -17.28 5.40
CA ALA A 230 4.04 -16.10 4.55
C ALA A 230 4.63 -16.46 3.18
N ARG A 231 4.07 -15.96 2.07
CA ARG A 231 4.67 -15.86 0.74
C ARG A 231 5.00 -17.17 0.01
N THR A 232 5.39 -18.23 0.70
CA THR A 232 5.83 -19.51 0.12
C THR A 232 5.65 -20.64 1.12
N GLY A 233 5.62 -21.89 0.64
CA GLY A 233 5.60 -23.06 1.48
C GLY A 233 4.47 -24.03 1.15
N PHE A 234 4.20 -24.96 2.09
CA PHE A 234 3.20 -25.99 1.91
C PHE A 234 2.18 -26.06 3.06
N PHE A 235 1.03 -26.63 2.75
CA PHE A 235 0.10 -27.20 3.72
C PHE A 235 -0.62 -28.40 3.12
N GLY A 236 -0.46 -29.59 3.72
CA GLY A 236 -1.02 -30.81 3.17
C GLY A 236 -0.48 -31.11 1.76
N THR A 237 -1.36 -31.16 0.78
CA THR A 237 -0.99 -31.36 -0.62
C THR A 237 -0.75 -30.08 -1.40
N PHE A 238 -1.15 -28.95 -0.86
CA PHE A 238 -0.93 -27.65 -1.46
C PHE A 238 0.49 -27.16 -1.26
N HIS A 239 1.11 -26.69 -2.35
CA HIS A 239 2.43 -26.09 -2.38
C HIS A 239 2.33 -24.77 -3.15
N LEU A 240 2.77 -23.68 -2.54
CA LEU A 240 3.11 -22.44 -3.21
C LEU A 240 4.63 -22.34 -3.27
N VAL A 241 5.17 -22.37 -4.47
CA VAL A 241 6.62 -22.38 -4.71
C VAL A 241 6.99 -21.00 -5.25
N GLY A 242 7.18 -20.08 -4.33
CA GLY A 242 7.63 -18.71 -4.57
C GLY A 242 9.02 -18.49 -3.97
N GLN A 243 9.83 -17.62 -4.58
CA GLN A 243 11.17 -17.27 -4.11
C GLN A 243 12.09 -18.50 -3.91
N TRP A 244 12.01 -19.44 -4.82
CA TRP A 244 12.45 -20.84 -4.71
C TRP A 244 13.73 -21.17 -5.50
N TYR A 245 14.30 -20.21 -6.20
CA TYR A 245 15.52 -20.40 -7.00
C TYR A 245 16.53 -19.29 -6.68
N PRO A 246 17.85 -19.53 -6.86
CA PRO A 246 18.87 -18.50 -6.69
C PRO A 246 18.63 -17.33 -7.65
N LYS A 247 18.24 -16.18 -7.14
CA LYS A 247 17.84 -14.99 -7.92
C LYS A 247 18.93 -13.93 -7.92
N ILE A 248 19.48 -13.56 -9.07
CA ILE A 248 20.53 -12.54 -9.13
C ILE A 248 19.98 -11.17 -8.71
N GLY A 249 20.76 -10.42 -7.94
CA GLY A 249 20.49 -9.04 -7.57
C GLY A 249 20.62 -8.07 -8.71
N VAL A 250 20.24 -6.83 -8.50
CA VAL A 250 20.28 -5.77 -9.50
C VAL A 250 21.60 -5.00 -9.44
N LEU A 251 22.29 -4.88 -10.55
CA LEU A 251 23.46 -4.00 -10.68
C LEU A 251 22.99 -2.63 -11.15
N GLU A 252 22.84 -1.68 -10.22
CA GLU A 252 22.51 -0.29 -10.51
C GLU A 252 23.74 0.46 -11.03
N LEU A 253 23.54 1.26 -12.07
CA LEU A 253 24.59 2.05 -12.74
C LEU A 253 24.49 3.53 -12.37
N PRO A 254 25.55 4.34 -12.60
CA PRO A 254 25.49 5.78 -12.37
C PRO A 254 24.30 6.44 -13.07
N GLY A 255 23.50 7.17 -12.31
CA GLY A 255 22.27 7.81 -12.76
C GLY A 255 21.01 6.95 -12.62
N GLU A 256 21.11 5.70 -12.20
CA GLU A 256 19.96 4.83 -11.88
C GLU A 256 19.66 4.93 -10.39
N ARG A 257 18.40 5.27 -10.03
CA ARG A 257 17.93 5.32 -8.64
C ARG A 257 18.91 6.00 -7.66
N GLY A 258 19.43 7.16 -8.07
CA GLY A 258 20.37 7.95 -7.25
C GLY A 258 21.79 7.39 -7.15
N ALA A 259 22.11 6.29 -7.81
CA ALA A 259 23.46 5.75 -7.84
C ALA A 259 24.44 6.73 -8.52
N THR A 260 25.57 7.01 -7.86
CA THR A 260 26.67 7.82 -8.42
C THR A 260 27.78 6.97 -9.01
N GLU A 261 27.88 5.72 -8.57
CA GLU A 261 28.77 4.69 -9.05
C GLU A 261 28.00 3.39 -9.26
N ALA A 262 28.56 2.44 -10.02
CA ALA A 262 27.97 1.11 -10.11
C ALA A 262 27.94 0.44 -8.73
N ARG A 263 26.78 -0.11 -8.35
CA ARG A 263 26.60 -0.78 -7.07
C ARG A 263 25.63 -1.96 -7.20
N TRP A 264 25.87 -3.04 -6.46
CA TRP A 264 24.90 -4.12 -6.34
C TRP A 264 23.83 -3.75 -5.31
N ASN A 265 22.58 -3.77 -5.74
CA ASN A 265 21.43 -3.60 -4.87
C ASN A 265 20.89 -4.98 -4.50
N VAL A 266 21.21 -5.41 -3.30
CA VAL A 266 20.80 -6.68 -2.70
C VAL A 266 20.62 -6.47 -1.20
N HIS A 267 19.60 -7.11 -0.62
CA HIS A 267 19.23 -7.02 0.78
C HIS A 267 19.01 -8.39 1.39
N GLU A 268 19.27 -8.55 2.70
CA GLU A 268 18.72 -9.69 3.43
C GLU A 268 17.20 -9.68 3.32
N PHE A 269 16.55 -10.83 3.55
CA PHE A 269 15.12 -10.87 3.53
C PHE A 269 14.54 -10.39 4.85
N HIS A 270 13.79 -9.29 4.80
CA HIS A 270 13.18 -8.63 5.94
C HIS A 270 11.72 -9.04 6.13
N ALA A 271 11.19 -8.85 7.35
CA ALA A 271 9.84 -9.27 7.69
C ALA A 271 8.74 -8.54 6.90
N PHE A 272 9.00 -7.32 6.48
CA PHE A 272 8.07 -6.48 5.72
C PHE A 272 8.54 -6.17 4.30
N SER A 273 9.64 -6.74 3.83
CA SER A 273 10.08 -6.52 2.47
C SER A 273 9.35 -7.42 1.48
N GLU A 274 9.18 -6.91 0.29
CA GLU A 274 8.88 -7.65 -0.91
C GLU A 274 10.17 -7.91 -1.69
N PHE A 275 10.25 -7.67 -3.00
CA PHE A 275 11.35 -8.16 -3.80
C PHE A 275 11.88 -7.10 -4.77
N TYR A 276 13.08 -7.34 -5.32
CA TYR A 276 13.67 -6.50 -6.35
C TYR A 276 14.59 -7.32 -7.25
N ALA A 277 14.35 -7.32 -8.56
CA ALA A 277 15.14 -8.07 -9.53
C ALA A 277 15.04 -7.47 -10.94
N ASP A 278 16.06 -7.73 -11.79
CA ASP A 278 16.07 -7.35 -13.20
C ASP A 278 15.07 -8.16 -14.04
N TYR A 279 14.57 -7.54 -15.10
CA TYR A 279 13.71 -8.21 -16.08
C TYR A 279 14.46 -9.20 -16.93
N GLY A 280 13.81 -10.31 -17.23
CA GLY A 280 14.37 -11.36 -18.05
C GLY A 280 13.37 -12.25 -18.75
N ASN A 281 13.87 -13.39 -19.23
CA ASN A 281 13.08 -14.48 -19.76
C ASN A 281 13.22 -15.70 -18.85
N PHE A 282 12.08 -16.30 -18.52
CA PHE A 282 12.02 -17.53 -17.79
C PHE A 282 11.51 -18.66 -18.69
N ASP A 283 12.26 -19.74 -18.78
CA ASP A 283 11.92 -21.02 -19.42
C ASP A 283 11.96 -22.09 -18.36
N VAL A 284 10.78 -22.54 -17.87
CA VAL A 284 10.70 -23.35 -16.66
C VAL A 284 9.95 -24.64 -16.90
N LYS A 285 10.59 -25.78 -16.57
CA LYS A 285 10.01 -27.12 -16.59
C LYS A 285 9.80 -27.62 -15.18
N MET A 286 8.56 -27.91 -14.83
CA MET A 286 8.15 -28.36 -13.49
C MET A 286 7.59 -29.76 -13.58
N THR A 287 8.21 -30.70 -12.86
CA THR A 287 7.81 -32.11 -12.82
C THR A 287 7.17 -32.43 -11.47
N VAL A 288 5.93 -32.89 -11.48
CA VAL A 288 5.14 -33.22 -10.28
C VAL A 288 4.50 -34.64 -10.45
N PRO A 289 4.03 -35.31 -9.41
CA PRO A 289 3.20 -36.48 -9.57
C PRO A 289 1.97 -36.18 -10.45
N LYS A 290 1.56 -37.15 -11.24
CA LYS A 290 0.53 -37.00 -12.29
C LYS A 290 -0.84 -36.49 -11.80
N GLU A 291 -1.14 -36.67 -10.54
CA GLU A 291 -2.38 -36.24 -9.88
C GLU A 291 -2.38 -34.76 -9.46
N TYR A 292 -1.24 -34.07 -9.60
CA TYR A 292 -1.12 -32.67 -9.25
C TYR A 292 -1.47 -31.75 -10.41
N THR A 293 -2.23 -30.71 -10.12
CA THR A 293 -2.51 -29.59 -11.03
C THR A 293 -1.56 -28.44 -10.73
N ILE A 294 -1.01 -27.82 -11.77
CA ILE A 294 -0.11 -26.66 -11.65
C ILE A 294 -0.82 -25.37 -12.11
N GLY A 295 -0.59 -24.30 -11.36
CA GLY A 295 -0.67 -22.91 -11.81
C GLY A 295 0.71 -22.30 -11.79
N ALA A 296 1.08 -21.45 -12.77
CA ALA A 296 2.40 -20.86 -12.82
C ALA A 296 2.40 -19.51 -13.55
N THR A 297 3.45 -18.72 -13.32
CA THR A 297 3.81 -17.56 -14.12
C THR A 297 3.92 -17.94 -15.60
N GLY A 298 3.32 -17.14 -16.50
CA GLY A 298 3.53 -17.23 -17.94
C GLY A 298 2.64 -18.21 -18.70
N GLU A 299 3.08 -18.48 -19.93
CA GLU A 299 2.33 -19.30 -20.89
C GLU A 299 2.79 -20.75 -20.88
N GLN A 300 1.88 -21.69 -20.70
CA GLN A 300 2.16 -23.10 -20.88
C GLN A 300 2.51 -23.42 -22.33
N GLN A 301 3.58 -24.15 -22.55
CA GLN A 301 4.10 -24.55 -23.86
C GLN A 301 3.74 -26.00 -24.18
N GLY A 302 2.80 -26.18 -25.11
CA GLY A 302 2.32 -27.49 -25.50
C GLY A 302 1.54 -28.23 -24.40
N ASP A 303 1.24 -29.51 -24.64
CA ASP A 303 0.59 -30.38 -23.69
C ASP A 303 1.59 -30.92 -22.65
N PRO A 304 1.22 -31.08 -21.39
CA PRO A 304 2.08 -31.65 -20.37
C PRO A 304 2.46 -33.12 -20.73
N VAL A 305 3.71 -33.49 -20.48
CA VAL A 305 4.23 -34.83 -20.79
C VAL A 305 4.20 -35.69 -19.53
N THR A 306 3.43 -36.79 -19.61
CA THR A 306 3.34 -37.75 -18.49
C THR A 306 4.19 -39.01 -18.79
N ALA A 307 5.13 -39.33 -17.89
CA ALA A 307 5.96 -40.52 -17.91
C ALA A 307 6.26 -40.97 -16.48
N ASP A 308 6.34 -42.29 -16.26
CA ASP A 308 6.73 -42.90 -14.97
C ASP A 308 5.95 -42.38 -13.75
N GLY A 309 4.64 -42.09 -13.92
CA GLY A 309 3.77 -41.61 -12.86
C GLY A 309 3.95 -40.13 -12.52
N LYS A 310 4.75 -39.40 -13.27
CA LYS A 310 4.96 -37.94 -13.13
C LYS A 310 4.53 -37.21 -14.39
N THR A 311 4.16 -35.96 -14.24
CA THR A 311 3.82 -35.05 -15.34
C THR A 311 4.76 -33.84 -15.32
N THR A 312 5.38 -33.56 -16.47
CA THR A 312 6.22 -32.38 -16.65
C THR A 312 5.44 -31.31 -17.43
N TYR A 313 5.31 -30.15 -16.83
CA TYR A 313 4.76 -28.95 -17.42
C TYR A 313 5.89 -28.03 -17.87
N HIS A 314 5.72 -27.36 -19.00
CA HIS A 314 6.67 -26.40 -19.52
C HIS A 314 6.00 -25.02 -19.63
N TYR A 315 6.57 -24.02 -18.98
CA TYR A 315 6.08 -22.63 -19.00
C TYR A 315 7.17 -21.68 -19.45
N VAL A 316 6.79 -20.66 -20.20
CA VAL A 316 7.70 -19.60 -20.67
C VAL A 316 7.06 -18.24 -20.43
N GLN A 317 7.84 -17.32 -19.88
CA GLN A 317 7.45 -15.93 -19.78
C GLN A 317 8.66 -15.01 -20.00
N GLY A 318 8.57 -14.13 -20.97
CA GLY A 318 9.54 -13.05 -21.18
C GLY A 318 9.12 -11.75 -20.53
N ASP A 319 10.11 -10.90 -20.27
CA ASP A 319 9.92 -9.53 -19.78
C ASP A 319 9.26 -9.46 -18.40
N VAL A 320 9.65 -10.38 -17.50
CA VAL A 320 9.26 -10.44 -16.09
C VAL A 320 10.51 -10.56 -15.22
N HIS A 321 10.38 -10.26 -13.95
CA HIS A 321 11.49 -10.25 -12.98
C HIS A 321 11.38 -11.37 -11.93
N ASP A 322 10.31 -12.18 -12.00
CA ASP A 322 10.12 -13.31 -11.09
C ASP A 322 9.32 -14.43 -11.75
N PHE A 323 9.37 -15.64 -11.15
CA PHE A 323 8.62 -16.81 -11.57
C PHE A 323 8.18 -17.61 -10.34
N ALA A 324 6.88 -17.73 -10.16
CA ALA A 324 6.30 -18.58 -9.11
C ALA A 324 5.32 -19.60 -9.70
N TRP A 325 5.05 -20.63 -8.93
CA TRP A 325 4.10 -21.67 -9.28
C TRP A 325 3.45 -22.30 -8.05
N SER A 326 2.30 -22.91 -8.24
CA SER A 326 1.61 -23.69 -7.23
C SER A 326 1.34 -25.10 -7.73
N ALA A 327 1.26 -26.07 -6.82
CA ALA A 327 0.87 -27.44 -7.12
C ALA A 327 -0.04 -27.97 -6.01
N ASP A 328 -1.19 -28.53 -6.40
CA ASP A 328 -2.09 -29.21 -5.47
C ASP A 328 -2.85 -30.35 -6.17
N ASN A 329 -3.02 -31.48 -5.50
CA ASN A 329 -3.81 -32.61 -6.02
C ASN A 329 -5.31 -32.48 -5.69
N ARG A 330 -5.72 -31.48 -4.91
CA ARG A 330 -7.10 -31.19 -4.55
C ARG A 330 -7.73 -30.09 -5.41
N THR A 331 -6.97 -29.50 -6.33
CA THR A 331 -7.49 -28.43 -7.19
C THR A 331 -8.74 -28.89 -7.92
N ALA A 332 -9.84 -28.18 -7.76
CA ALA A 332 -11.07 -28.38 -8.53
C ALA A 332 -10.83 -28.09 -10.03
N LYS A 333 -11.79 -28.39 -10.88
CA LYS A 333 -11.70 -28.00 -12.29
C LYS A 333 -11.51 -26.49 -12.39
N PRO A 334 -10.40 -25.99 -12.97
CA PRO A 334 -10.14 -24.55 -13.07
C PRO A 334 -11.28 -23.80 -13.76
N LEU A 335 -11.60 -22.61 -13.25
CA LEU A 335 -12.49 -21.70 -13.95
C LEU A 335 -11.66 -20.86 -14.93
N GLU A 336 -12.10 -20.78 -16.19
CA GLU A 336 -11.38 -20.09 -17.24
C GLU A 336 -12.20 -18.90 -17.76
N GLY A 337 -11.50 -17.82 -18.13
CA GLY A 337 -12.05 -16.66 -18.76
C GLY A 337 -11.06 -16.03 -19.73
N THR A 338 -11.53 -15.00 -20.45
CA THR A 338 -10.67 -14.27 -21.39
C THR A 338 -10.96 -12.77 -21.31
N TYR A 339 -9.95 -11.98 -21.58
CA TYR A 339 -10.07 -10.54 -21.77
C TYR A 339 -9.49 -10.12 -23.12
N THR A 340 -10.18 -9.19 -23.78
CA THR A 340 -9.70 -8.50 -24.97
C THR A 340 -9.88 -7.01 -24.80
N GLY A 341 -8.79 -6.26 -24.87
CA GLY A 341 -8.77 -4.79 -24.78
C GLY A 341 -7.96 -4.18 -25.91
N GLU A 342 -8.17 -2.90 -26.18
CA GLU A 342 -7.43 -2.17 -27.22
C GLU A 342 -5.93 -2.19 -26.93
N GLY A 343 -5.14 -2.71 -27.86
CA GLY A 343 -3.69 -2.81 -27.77
C GLY A 343 -3.18 -3.96 -26.87
N SER A 344 -4.04 -4.66 -26.13
CA SER A 344 -3.68 -5.85 -25.39
C SER A 344 -3.83 -7.11 -26.24
N PRO A 345 -2.99 -8.14 -26.03
CA PRO A 345 -3.24 -9.45 -26.63
C PRO A 345 -4.53 -10.05 -26.07
N LEU A 346 -4.99 -11.17 -26.66
CA LEU A 346 -5.99 -12.00 -25.98
C LEU A 346 -5.38 -12.55 -24.68
N VAL A 347 -5.92 -12.14 -23.53
CA VAL A 347 -5.47 -12.60 -22.21
C VAL A 347 -6.33 -13.77 -21.77
N LYS A 348 -5.72 -14.91 -21.50
CA LYS A 348 -6.37 -16.09 -20.89
C LYS A 348 -6.24 -15.98 -19.38
N ILE A 349 -7.35 -16.11 -18.67
CA ILE A 349 -7.40 -16.02 -17.21
C ILE A 349 -7.81 -17.39 -16.67
N ARG A 350 -7.07 -17.90 -15.69
CA ARG A 350 -7.36 -19.17 -15.02
C ARG A 350 -7.43 -18.93 -13.53
N VAL A 351 -8.52 -19.38 -12.89
CA VAL A 351 -8.68 -19.40 -11.43
C VAL A 351 -8.60 -20.83 -10.96
N LEU A 352 -7.60 -21.14 -10.14
CA LEU A 352 -7.39 -22.43 -9.50
C LEU A 352 -7.81 -22.32 -8.04
N PHE A 353 -8.61 -23.26 -7.57
CA PHE A 353 -9.19 -23.22 -6.23
C PHE A 353 -9.44 -24.62 -5.69
N PRO A 354 -9.41 -24.82 -4.36
CA PRO A 354 -9.84 -26.07 -3.73
C PRO A 354 -11.39 -26.16 -3.72
N PRO A 355 -11.97 -27.37 -3.63
CA PRO A 355 -13.44 -27.54 -3.70
C PRO A 355 -14.22 -26.73 -2.67
N GLU A 356 -13.66 -26.52 -1.48
CA GLU A 356 -14.29 -25.76 -0.39
C GLU A 356 -14.51 -24.28 -0.72
N TYR A 357 -13.76 -23.72 -1.68
CA TYR A 357 -13.82 -22.32 -2.08
C TYR A 357 -14.37 -22.09 -3.50
N GLU A 358 -15.14 -23.02 -4.04
CA GLU A 358 -15.80 -22.89 -5.33
C GLU A 358 -16.65 -21.60 -5.44
N ALA A 359 -17.25 -21.16 -4.31
CA ALA A 359 -18.05 -19.95 -4.26
C ALA A 359 -17.25 -18.67 -4.57
N SER A 360 -15.93 -18.68 -4.36
CA SER A 360 -15.03 -17.53 -4.63
C SER A 360 -14.56 -17.46 -6.09
N ALA A 361 -14.60 -18.57 -6.84
CA ALA A 361 -13.96 -18.65 -8.16
C ALA A 361 -14.56 -17.66 -9.18
N ALA A 362 -15.88 -17.59 -9.28
CA ALA A 362 -16.53 -16.70 -10.26
C ALA A 362 -16.40 -15.21 -9.90
N PRO A 363 -16.56 -14.78 -8.62
CA PRO A 363 -16.23 -13.41 -8.21
C PRO A 363 -14.78 -13.05 -8.49
N SER A 364 -13.80 -13.90 -8.13
CA SER A 364 -12.38 -13.65 -8.41
C SER A 364 -12.08 -13.46 -9.90
N LEU A 365 -12.64 -14.32 -10.75
CA LEU A 365 -12.50 -14.18 -12.20
C LEU A 365 -13.06 -12.84 -12.68
N LYS A 366 -14.25 -12.46 -12.18
CA LYS A 366 -14.89 -11.19 -12.55
C LYS A 366 -14.07 -9.98 -12.11
N ALA A 367 -13.63 -9.94 -10.86
CA ALA A 367 -12.83 -8.85 -10.32
C ALA A 367 -11.51 -8.70 -11.09
N THR A 368 -10.83 -9.80 -11.43
CA THR A 368 -9.64 -9.81 -12.27
C THR A 368 -9.90 -9.23 -13.66
N ILE A 369 -11.01 -9.61 -14.32
CA ILE A 369 -11.37 -9.06 -15.64
C ILE A 369 -11.66 -7.56 -15.54
N ASP A 370 -12.39 -7.12 -14.52
CA ASP A 370 -12.73 -5.72 -14.31
C ASP A 370 -11.46 -4.87 -14.06
N ALA A 371 -10.56 -5.36 -13.21
CA ALA A 371 -9.27 -4.71 -12.94
C ALA A 371 -8.43 -4.63 -14.22
N LEU A 372 -8.29 -5.73 -14.95
CA LEU A 372 -7.56 -5.80 -16.21
C LEU A 372 -8.09 -4.78 -17.21
N GLY A 373 -9.42 -4.65 -17.30
CA GLY A 373 -10.08 -3.65 -18.15
C GLY A 373 -9.79 -2.21 -17.74
N TYR A 374 -9.83 -1.93 -16.44
CA TYR A 374 -9.60 -0.59 -15.93
C TYR A 374 -8.13 -0.16 -16.05
N PHE A 375 -7.21 -0.99 -15.58
CA PHE A 375 -5.77 -0.70 -15.62
C PHE A 375 -5.26 -0.58 -17.06
N SER A 376 -5.68 -1.49 -17.96
CA SER A 376 -5.31 -1.42 -19.37
C SER A 376 -5.77 -0.13 -20.05
N LYS A 377 -6.95 0.36 -19.72
CA LYS A 377 -7.51 1.59 -20.26
C LYS A 377 -6.83 2.84 -19.73
N THR A 378 -6.53 2.85 -18.44
CA THR A 378 -6.08 4.06 -17.73
C THR A 378 -4.57 4.23 -17.70
N LEU A 379 -3.80 3.16 -17.61
CA LEU A 379 -2.35 3.16 -17.64
C LEU A 379 -1.81 2.85 -19.04
N GLY A 380 -2.14 1.69 -19.56
CA GLY A 380 -1.73 1.22 -20.89
C GLY A 380 -2.06 -0.26 -21.07
N PRO A 381 -2.02 -0.77 -22.32
CA PRO A 381 -2.39 -2.14 -22.62
C PRO A 381 -1.61 -3.16 -21.78
N TYR A 382 -2.31 -4.15 -21.22
CA TYR A 382 -1.66 -5.29 -20.55
C TYR A 382 -0.88 -6.10 -21.57
N PRO A 383 0.42 -6.33 -21.38
CA PRO A 383 1.27 -6.85 -22.45
C PRO A 383 1.32 -8.37 -22.51
N TYR A 384 0.91 -9.06 -21.43
CA TYR A 384 1.02 -10.51 -21.33
C TYR A 384 -0.26 -11.21 -21.79
N LYS A 385 -0.16 -12.52 -22.12
CA LYS A 385 -1.28 -13.32 -22.65
C LYS A 385 -1.98 -14.16 -21.59
N THR A 386 -1.51 -14.15 -20.36
CA THR A 386 -2.06 -14.98 -19.28
C THR A 386 -2.17 -14.22 -17.97
N VAL A 387 -3.14 -14.62 -17.16
CA VAL A 387 -3.23 -14.33 -15.73
C VAL A 387 -3.69 -15.60 -15.02
N THR A 388 -2.95 -16.05 -14.02
CA THR A 388 -3.29 -17.20 -13.18
C THR A 388 -3.61 -16.72 -11.78
N VAL A 389 -4.79 -17.01 -11.27
CA VAL A 389 -5.24 -16.71 -9.92
C VAL A 389 -5.26 -17.99 -9.11
N ILE A 390 -4.63 -17.99 -7.96
CA ILE A 390 -4.64 -19.12 -7.02
C ILE A 390 -5.43 -18.72 -5.78
N ILE A 391 -6.40 -19.55 -5.42
CA ILE A 391 -7.10 -19.44 -4.13
C ILE A 391 -6.52 -20.57 -3.24
N PRO A 392 -5.71 -20.23 -2.22
CA PRO A 392 -5.14 -21.22 -1.31
C PRO A 392 -6.22 -21.98 -0.53
N PRO A 393 -6.00 -23.24 -0.13
CA PRO A 393 -6.95 -23.99 0.66
C PRO A 393 -6.99 -23.53 2.12
N TYR A 394 -8.03 -23.93 2.84
CA TYR A 394 -8.15 -23.71 4.27
C TYR A 394 -6.87 -24.16 5.03
N ASN A 395 -6.41 -23.39 5.99
CA ASN A 395 -5.13 -23.50 6.70
C ASN A 395 -3.86 -23.28 5.83
N ALA A 396 -4.00 -22.73 4.62
CA ALA A 396 -2.90 -22.20 3.83
C ALA A 396 -3.22 -20.76 3.36
N GLU A 397 -4.09 -20.08 4.07
CA GLU A 397 -4.53 -18.71 3.79
C GLU A 397 -3.35 -17.71 3.83
N GLU A 398 -2.29 -18.04 4.56
CA GLU A 398 -1.04 -17.27 4.62
C GLU A 398 -0.27 -17.25 3.27
N ALA A 399 -0.66 -18.11 2.33
CA ALA A 399 -0.18 -18.08 0.95
C ALA A 399 -0.95 -17.09 0.07
N GLY A 400 -2.08 -16.51 0.54
CA GLY A 400 -2.84 -15.51 -0.19
C GLY A 400 -2.16 -14.14 -0.19
N GLY A 401 -2.57 -13.24 -1.09
CA GLY A 401 -1.99 -11.90 -1.18
C GLY A 401 -0.52 -11.93 -1.60
N MET A 402 -0.24 -12.47 -2.81
CA MET A 402 1.09 -12.50 -3.43
C MET A 402 0.98 -12.28 -4.93
N GLU A 403 1.79 -11.35 -5.42
CA GLU A 403 1.66 -10.62 -6.69
C GLU A 403 2.73 -10.98 -7.74
N TYR A 404 3.04 -12.26 -7.90
CA TYR A 404 4.01 -12.67 -8.91
C TYR A 404 3.58 -12.31 -10.35
N PRO A 405 4.49 -12.00 -11.26
CA PRO A 405 4.15 -11.60 -12.61
C PRO A 405 3.24 -12.63 -13.32
N THR A 406 2.09 -12.19 -13.83
CA THR A 406 1.05 -13.02 -14.48
C THR A 406 0.46 -14.15 -13.60
N PHE A 407 0.78 -14.16 -12.31
CA PHE A 407 0.37 -15.14 -11.33
C PHE A 407 0.21 -14.48 -9.97
N PHE A 408 -0.96 -14.54 -9.39
CA PHE A 408 -1.15 -14.02 -8.04
C PHE A 408 -2.02 -14.95 -7.18
N THR A 409 -1.94 -14.78 -5.88
CA THR A 409 -2.73 -15.56 -4.93
C THR A 409 -3.76 -14.67 -4.25
N ALA A 410 -5.01 -15.13 -4.21
CA ALA A 410 -6.14 -14.43 -3.63
C ALA A 410 -6.61 -15.10 -2.33
N GLU A 411 -7.71 -14.62 -1.78
CA GLU A 411 -8.39 -15.22 -0.63
C GLU A 411 -9.55 -16.12 -1.03
N GLY A 412 -9.92 -17.07 -0.16
CA GLY A 412 -11.03 -17.99 -0.37
C GLY A 412 -12.11 -17.88 0.70
N TYR A 413 -13.37 -17.85 0.28
CA TYR A 413 -14.54 -17.88 1.13
C TYR A 413 -15.44 -19.07 0.76
N ALA A 414 -15.76 -19.94 1.72
CA ALA A 414 -16.68 -21.04 1.50
C ALA A 414 -18.08 -20.58 1.08
N LYS A 415 -18.41 -19.35 1.39
CA LYS A 415 -19.67 -18.70 1.01
C LYS A 415 -19.47 -17.19 0.84
N VAL A 416 -19.71 -16.71 -0.35
CA VAL A 416 -19.72 -15.27 -0.68
C VAL A 416 -21.16 -14.76 -0.62
N VAL A 417 -21.43 -13.79 0.25
CA VAL A 417 -22.76 -13.16 0.36
C VAL A 417 -22.71 -11.80 -0.36
N PRO A 418 -23.53 -11.60 -1.39
CA PRO A 418 -23.56 -10.34 -2.13
C PRO A 418 -23.85 -9.13 -1.24
N ASN A 419 -23.23 -7.99 -1.58
CA ASN A 419 -23.38 -6.71 -0.86
C ASN A 419 -22.98 -6.77 0.62
N THR A 420 -21.98 -7.55 0.94
CA THR A 420 -21.39 -7.62 2.28
C THR A 420 -19.89 -7.38 2.24
N LEU A 421 -19.30 -7.28 3.45
CA LEU A 421 -17.86 -7.15 3.62
C LEU A 421 -17.08 -8.31 2.98
N ASP A 422 -17.57 -9.55 3.08
CA ASP A 422 -16.90 -10.73 2.51
C ASP A 422 -16.76 -10.63 0.99
N GLN A 423 -17.83 -10.15 0.29
CA GLN A 423 -17.72 -9.92 -1.15
C GLN A 423 -16.76 -8.78 -1.47
N PHE A 424 -16.85 -7.67 -0.73
CA PHE A 424 -15.94 -6.54 -0.97
C PHE A 424 -14.48 -6.95 -0.78
N ALA A 425 -14.17 -7.65 0.31
CA ALA A 425 -12.81 -8.11 0.60
C ALA A 425 -12.28 -9.04 -0.50
N LEU A 426 -13.10 -10.02 -0.93
CA LEU A 426 -12.73 -10.93 -2.02
C LEU A 426 -12.46 -10.18 -3.33
N ASP A 427 -13.36 -9.27 -3.72
CA ASP A 427 -13.21 -8.50 -4.96
C ASP A 427 -11.99 -7.58 -4.87
N PHE A 428 -11.79 -6.91 -3.73
CA PHE A 428 -10.70 -5.96 -3.53
C PHE A 428 -9.32 -6.62 -3.56
N VAL A 429 -9.14 -7.77 -2.88
CA VAL A 429 -7.89 -8.53 -2.96
C VAL A 429 -7.56 -8.93 -4.40
N ASN A 430 -8.54 -9.38 -5.18
CA ASN A 430 -8.29 -9.72 -6.60
C ASN A 430 -7.94 -8.48 -7.45
N ILE A 431 -8.52 -7.30 -7.16
CA ILE A 431 -8.19 -6.05 -7.83
C ILE A 431 -6.76 -5.64 -7.47
N HIS A 432 -6.41 -5.67 -6.20
CA HIS A 432 -5.13 -5.27 -5.65
C HIS A 432 -3.99 -6.16 -6.16
N GLU A 433 -4.10 -7.46 -6.01
CA GLU A 433 -3.07 -8.42 -6.45
C GLU A 433 -2.88 -8.40 -7.99
N PHE A 434 -3.97 -8.16 -8.73
CA PHE A 434 -3.84 -7.92 -10.17
C PHE A 434 -3.16 -6.58 -10.46
N GLY A 435 -3.46 -5.54 -9.68
CA GLY A 435 -2.93 -4.19 -9.84
C GLY A 435 -1.39 -4.14 -9.74
N HIS A 436 -0.80 -4.98 -8.89
CA HIS A 436 0.65 -5.22 -8.83
C HIS A 436 1.24 -5.73 -10.15
N GLY A 437 0.46 -6.34 -11.02
CA GLY A 437 0.89 -6.65 -12.38
C GLY A 437 1.32 -5.39 -13.17
N TYR A 438 0.86 -4.20 -12.78
CA TYR A 438 1.29 -2.90 -13.29
C TYR A 438 2.27 -2.19 -12.36
N PHE A 439 1.92 -2.01 -11.07
CA PHE A 439 2.80 -1.47 -10.03
C PHE A 439 3.61 -2.62 -9.45
N TYR A 440 4.90 -2.65 -9.68
CA TYR A 440 5.86 -3.72 -9.50
C TYR A 440 6.05 -4.62 -10.74
N GLY A 441 5.07 -5.35 -11.23
CA GLY A 441 5.26 -6.30 -12.33
C GLY A 441 5.76 -5.65 -13.63
N ILE A 442 5.22 -4.51 -14.03
CA ILE A 442 5.63 -3.75 -15.23
C ILE A 442 6.45 -2.51 -14.85
N LEU A 443 6.14 -1.84 -13.75
CA LEU A 443 6.90 -0.75 -13.16
C LEU A 443 7.79 -1.34 -12.06
N GLY A 444 8.94 -1.92 -12.39
CA GLY A 444 9.78 -2.71 -11.48
C GLY A 444 10.47 -1.89 -10.40
N SER A 445 9.71 -1.24 -9.54
CA SER A 445 10.22 -0.49 -8.39
C SER A 445 11.02 -1.39 -7.43
N ASN A 446 11.89 -0.77 -6.63
CA ASN A 446 12.60 -1.47 -5.57
C ASN A 446 11.72 -1.48 -4.31
N GLU A 447 11.09 -2.60 -4.02
CA GLU A 447 10.17 -2.74 -2.91
C GLU A 447 10.85 -2.82 -1.55
N PHE A 448 12.13 -3.16 -1.52
CA PHE A 448 12.92 -3.05 -0.30
C PHE A 448 13.07 -1.59 0.14
N GLU A 449 13.48 -0.72 -0.77
CA GLU A 449 13.86 0.66 -0.46
C GLU A 449 12.71 1.65 -0.58
N GLU A 450 11.73 1.41 -1.48
CA GLU A 450 10.66 2.34 -1.82
C GLU A 450 9.30 1.65 -1.99
N PRO A 451 8.81 0.93 -0.95
CA PRO A 451 7.59 0.09 -1.04
C PRO A 451 6.32 0.90 -1.39
N MET A 452 6.32 2.23 -1.19
CA MET A 452 5.18 3.06 -1.56
C MET A 452 4.90 3.08 -3.07
N LEU A 453 5.89 2.80 -3.93
CA LEU A 453 5.72 2.81 -5.39
C LEU A 453 4.95 1.59 -5.88
N ASP A 454 5.03 0.52 -5.15
CA ASP A 454 4.29 -0.70 -5.36
C ASP A 454 2.98 -0.65 -4.58
N GLU A 455 3.00 -0.99 -3.33
CA GLU A 455 1.83 -1.14 -2.44
C GLU A 455 0.97 0.13 -2.36
N GLY A 456 1.62 1.26 -2.14
CA GLY A 456 0.91 2.52 -1.94
C GLY A 456 0.31 3.10 -3.21
N MET A 457 1.03 3.02 -4.34
CA MET A 457 0.50 3.50 -5.63
C MET A 457 -0.54 2.55 -6.19
N ASN A 458 -0.41 1.25 -5.92
CA ASN A 458 -1.42 0.25 -6.27
C ASN A 458 -2.72 0.52 -5.50
N ASP A 459 -2.66 0.64 -4.16
CA ASP A 459 -3.82 0.96 -3.31
C ASP A 459 -4.51 2.28 -3.74
N TYR A 460 -3.71 3.31 -4.07
CA TYR A 460 -4.25 4.55 -4.64
C TYR A 460 -5.03 4.30 -5.93
N TRP A 461 -4.51 3.46 -6.85
CA TRP A 461 -5.14 3.21 -8.15
C TRP A 461 -6.33 2.27 -8.06
N ASP A 462 -6.34 1.34 -7.11
CA ASP A 462 -7.50 0.51 -6.76
C ASP A 462 -8.68 1.37 -6.33
N HIS A 463 -8.47 2.27 -5.38
CA HIS A 463 -9.50 3.20 -4.94
C HIS A 463 -9.92 4.17 -6.04
N HIS A 464 -9.02 4.52 -6.94
CA HIS A 464 -9.34 5.30 -8.14
C HIS A 464 -10.26 4.52 -9.08
N MET A 465 -10.04 3.22 -9.25
CA MET A 465 -10.93 2.31 -9.99
C MET A 465 -12.29 2.18 -9.32
N LEU A 466 -12.34 1.93 -8.00
CA LEU A 466 -13.59 1.82 -7.25
C LEU A 466 -14.45 3.09 -7.38
N ARG A 467 -13.82 4.26 -7.30
CA ARG A 467 -14.47 5.56 -7.49
C ARG A 467 -14.99 5.74 -8.93
N ALA A 468 -14.19 5.37 -9.93
CA ALA A 468 -14.56 5.53 -11.34
C ALA A 468 -15.70 4.61 -11.77
N SER A 469 -15.79 3.43 -11.17
CA SER A 469 -16.85 2.44 -11.43
C SER A 469 -18.08 2.61 -10.53
N ASN A 470 -18.06 3.55 -9.57
CA ASN A 470 -19.04 3.67 -8.48
C ASN A 470 -19.23 2.33 -7.73
N TYR A 471 -18.14 1.63 -7.48
CA TYR A 471 -18.17 0.35 -6.80
C TYR A 471 -18.64 0.54 -5.34
N PRO A 472 -19.66 -0.21 -4.87
CA PRO A 472 -20.16 -0.08 -3.51
C PRO A 472 -19.22 -0.77 -2.52
N ILE A 473 -18.50 -0.01 -1.72
CA ILE A 473 -17.64 -0.55 -0.64
C ILE A 473 -18.54 -0.90 0.55
N ASN A 474 -19.04 -2.14 0.56
CA ASN A 474 -19.90 -2.61 1.65
C ASN A 474 -19.04 -3.09 2.83
N ILE A 475 -19.28 -2.50 4.00
CA ILE A 475 -18.50 -2.76 5.22
C ILE A 475 -19.29 -3.53 6.28
N VAL A 476 -20.44 -4.08 5.89
CA VAL A 476 -21.35 -4.80 6.79
C VAL A 476 -21.08 -6.31 6.73
N PRO A 477 -20.79 -6.96 7.87
CA PRO A 477 -20.70 -8.41 7.94
C PRO A 477 -22.00 -9.11 7.51
N PRO A 478 -21.95 -10.34 6.96
CA PRO A 478 -23.12 -11.06 6.45
C PRO A 478 -24.26 -11.21 7.46
N PHE A 479 -23.95 -11.37 8.74
CA PHE A 479 -24.99 -11.54 9.77
C PHE A 479 -25.81 -10.26 10.01
N LEU A 480 -25.19 -9.08 9.94
CA LEU A 480 -25.89 -7.80 10.05
C LEU A 480 -26.69 -7.50 8.78
N HIS A 481 -26.12 -7.84 7.62
CA HIS A 481 -26.83 -7.69 6.34
C HIS A 481 -28.15 -8.48 6.31
N ARG A 482 -28.19 -9.69 6.91
CA ARG A 482 -29.41 -10.52 7.01
C ARG A 482 -30.54 -9.86 7.78
N ILE A 483 -30.24 -8.97 8.71
CA ILE A 483 -31.24 -8.23 9.50
C ILE A 483 -31.52 -6.83 8.92
N GLY A 484 -31.09 -6.57 7.69
CA GLY A 484 -31.38 -5.34 6.95
C GLY A 484 -30.44 -4.17 7.21
N VAL A 485 -29.34 -4.38 7.94
CA VAL A 485 -28.31 -3.35 8.12
C VAL A 485 -27.47 -3.29 6.84
N ASN A 486 -27.41 -2.11 6.22
CA ASN A 486 -26.56 -1.84 5.07
C ASN A 486 -25.70 -0.60 5.39
N MET A 487 -24.41 -0.71 5.18
CA MET A 487 -23.46 0.39 5.38
C MET A 487 -22.41 0.30 4.28
N ALA A 488 -22.17 1.41 3.61
CA ALA A 488 -21.16 1.52 2.57
C ALA A 488 -20.24 2.70 2.90
N ALA A 489 -18.96 2.55 2.58
CA ALA A 489 -17.97 3.61 2.63
C ALA A 489 -17.74 4.19 1.22
N GLN A 490 -17.18 5.39 1.16
CA GLN A 490 -16.69 5.99 -0.07
C GLN A 490 -15.24 5.52 -0.31
N PRO A 491 -14.81 5.38 -1.57
CA PRO A 491 -13.41 5.16 -1.89
C PRO A 491 -12.51 6.22 -1.23
N PHE A 492 -11.37 5.82 -0.72
CA PHE A 492 -10.40 6.60 0.07
C PHE A 492 -10.79 6.95 1.50
N GLU A 493 -12.05 6.83 1.91
CA GLU A 493 -12.44 7.13 3.30
C GLU A 493 -11.86 6.11 4.30
N ILE A 494 -11.76 4.87 3.90
CA ILE A 494 -11.23 3.81 4.74
C ILE A 494 -9.72 4.02 4.94
N GLU A 495 -8.99 4.31 3.87
CA GLU A 495 -7.55 4.60 3.87
C GLU A 495 -7.23 5.81 4.73
N ARG A 496 -8.01 6.89 4.57
CA ARG A 496 -7.87 8.09 5.40
C ARG A 496 -8.04 7.79 6.89
N ILE A 497 -9.10 7.05 7.24
CA ILE A 497 -9.36 6.67 8.63
C ILE A 497 -8.26 5.71 9.14
N ALA A 498 -7.79 4.78 8.33
CA ALA A 498 -6.73 3.87 8.68
C ALA A 498 -5.40 4.60 8.89
N ALA A 499 -5.03 5.52 8.00
CA ALA A 499 -3.83 6.35 8.12
C ALA A 499 -3.82 7.20 9.40
N ASP A 500 -4.97 7.74 9.81
CA ASP A 500 -5.11 8.50 11.06
C ASP A 500 -4.95 7.62 12.31
N ASN A 501 -5.41 6.37 12.25
CA ASN A 501 -5.43 5.48 13.41
C ASN A 501 -4.14 4.69 13.63
N GLN A 502 -3.21 4.68 12.67
CA GLN A 502 -1.97 3.89 12.77
C GLN A 502 -0.93 4.45 13.76
N GLY A 503 -1.18 5.59 14.39
CA GLY A 503 -0.28 6.19 15.39
C GLY A 503 0.93 6.91 14.78
N PRO A 504 2.07 7.03 15.49
CA PRO A 504 3.28 7.60 14.93
C PRO A 504 3.67 6.82 13.69
N ALA A 505 3.87 7.53 12.59
CA ALA A 505 4.16 6.94 11.31
C ALA A 505 5.58 7.31 10.89
N ASP A 506 6.25 6.37 10.23
CA ASP A 506 7.47 6.64 9.48
C ASP A 506 7.12 7.29 8.14
N GLU A 507 8.10 7.83 7.46
CA GLU A 507 7.94 8.38 6.12
C GLU A 507 7.42 7.29 5.16
N THR A 508 6.48 7.60 4.33
CA THR A 508 5.98 6.64 3.32
C THR A 508 7.07 6.27 2.31
N GLY A 509 8.00 7.18 2.07
CA GLY A 509 9.17 6.98 1.21
C GLY A 509 10.34 6.25 1.89
N ALA A 510 10.24 5.86 3.17
CA ALA A 510 11.28 5.07 3.84
C ALA A 510 11.25 3.61 3.35
N ASN A 511 12.35 2.89 3.62
CA ASN A 511 12.47 1.46 3.30
C ASN A 511 11.40 0.62 4.01
N SER A 512 11.29 -0.65 3.62
CA SER A 512 10.22 -1.52 4.13
C SER A 512 10.44 -2.02 5.55
N TRP A 513 11.68 -2.12 6.04
CA TRP A 513 12.00 -2.82 7.29
C TRP A 513 12.39 -1.92 8.47
N ASP A 514 13.03 -0.77 8.24
CA ASP A 514 13.48 0.14 9.29
C ASP A 514 12.33 1.03 9.74
N ARG A 515 11.34 0.43 10.39
CA ARG A 515 10.08 1.08 10.77
C ARG A 515 9.77 0.90 12.25
N LEU A 516 9.10 1.89 12.83
CA LEU A 516 8.75 1.93 14.25
C LEU A 516 7.86 0.76 14.69
N SER A 517 7.00 0.26 13.80
CA SER A 517 6.04 -0.81 14.11
C SER A 517 5.39 -1.36 12.84
N ILE A 518 4.74 -2.53 12.96
CA ILE A 518 3.87 -3.08 11.91
C ILE A 518 2.80 -2.08 11.45
N ASN A 519 2.19 -1.35 12.38
CA ASN A 519 1.19 -0.33 12.02
C ASN A 519 1.80 0.79 11.18
N SER A 520 3.08 1.09 11.39
CA SER A 520 3.81 2.06 10.58
C SER A 520 4.03 1.55 9.15
N TYR A 521 4.25 0.25 8.95
CA TYR A 521 4.28 -0.33 7.60
C TYR A 521 2.92 -0.21 6.90
N GLY A 522 1.80 -0.41 7.60
CA GLY A 522 0.45 -0.20 7.04
C GLY A 522 0.23 1.19 6.42
N ASN A 523 1.00 2.20 6.84
CA ASN A 523 0.97 3.53 6.24
C ASN A 523 1.59 3.58 4.82
N VAL A 524 2.35 2.59 4.41
CA VAL A 524 2.83 2.47 3.01
C VAL A 524 1.63 2.41 2.07
N TYR A 525 0.56 1.73 2.46
CA TYR A 525 -0.72 1.63 1.75
C TYR A 525 -1.56 2.89 1.99
N PHE A 526 -2.14 2.98 3.18
CA PHE A 526 -3.21 3.92 3.53
C PHE A 526 -2.81 5.37 3.41
N ARG A 527 -1.62 5.72 3.94
CA ARG A 527 -1.15 7.09 3.89
C ARG A 527 -0.74 7.49 2.47
N THR A 528 -0.15 6.57 1.70
CA THR A 528 0.18 6.85 0.29
C THR A 528 -1.09 7.08 -0.53
N ALA A 529 -2.11 6.22 -0.42
CA ALA A 529 -3.38 6.44 -1.11
C ALA A 529 -4.02 7.77 -0.71
N THR A 530 -4.01 8.10 0.59
CA THR A 530 -4.56 9.35 1.12
C THR A 530 -3.78 10.58 0.62
N LEU A 531 -2.44 10.56 0.65
CA LEU A 531 -1.63 11.69 0.19
C LEU A 531 -1.72 11.91 -1.33
N MET A 532 -1.79 10.83 -2.09
CA MET A 532 -1.96 10.92 -3.55
C MET A 532 -3.35 11.43 -3.91
N ARG A 533 -4.38 11.07 -3.14
CA ARG A 533 -5.72 11.62 -3.27
C ARG A 533 -5.76 13.13 -2.93
N ASP A 534 -5.06 13.56 -1.88
CA ASP A 534 -4.91 14.98 -1.52
C ASP A 534 -4.17 15.76 -2.63
N LEU A 535 -3.09 15.20 -3.16
CA LEU A 535 -2.36 15.79 -4.27
C LEU A 535 -3.23 15.87 -5.55
N GLU A 536 -4.02 14.85 -5.83
CA GLU A 536 -4.98 14.83 -6.95
C GLU A 536 -5.93 16.03 -6.90
N GLU A 537 -6.48 16.36 -5.71
CA GLU A 537 -7.39 17.51 -5.58
C GLU A 537 -6.66 18.84 -5.85
N ARG A 538 -5.40 18.95 -5.48
CA ARG A 538 -4.62 20.17 -5.71
C ARG A 538 -4.18 20.37 -7.15
N ILE A 539 -3.85 19.30 -7.87
CA ILE A 539 -3.43 19.39 -9.27
C ILE A 539 -4.56 19.21 -10.25
N GLY A 540 -5.61 18.53 -9.86
CA GLY A 540 -6.79 18.18 -10.63
C GLY A 540 -6.77 16.75 -11.14
N ARG A 541 -7.90 16.02 -10.97
CA ARG A 541 -8.03 14.59 -11.35
C ARG A 541 -7.60 14.28 -12.79
N PRO A 542 -8.05 15.02 -13.84
CA PRO A 542 -7.63 14.71 -15.20
C PRO A 542 -6.12 14.88 -15.43
N VAL A 543 -5.48 15.76 -14.65
CA VAL A 543 -4.04 15.99 -14.69
C VAL A 543 -3.31 14.83 -14.01
N MET A 544 -3.82 14.35 -12.87
CA MET A 544 -3.29 13.18 -12.18
C MET A 544 -3.37 11.94 -13.07
N GLU A 545 -4.52 11.65 -13.65
CA GLU A 545 -4.72 10.52 -14.58
C GLU A 545 -3.72 10.58 -15.75
N LYS A 546 -3.52 11.77 -16.33
CA LYS A 546 -2.53 11.97 -17.39
C LYS A 546 -1.10 11.73 -16.88
N ALA A 547 -0.77 12.19 -15.68
CA ALA A 547 0.57 12.06 -15.11
C ALA A 547 0.91 10.59 -14.81
N ILE A 548 0.01 9.84 -14.21
CA ILE A 548 0.23 8.41 -13.93
C ILE A 548 0.33 7.60 -15.23
N LYS A 549 -0.50 7.92 -16.23
CA LYS A 549 -0.38 7.30 -17.55
C LYS A 549 0.97 7.60 -18.23
N GLN A 550 1.49 8.84 -18.09
CA GLN A 550 2.80 9.21 -18.60
C GLN A 550 3.93 8.52 -17.81
N TYR A 551 3.81 8.44 -16.48
CA TYR A 551 4.74 7.71 -15.63
C TYR A 551 4.86 6.24 -16.06
N TYR A 552 3.72 5.55 -16.24
CA TYR A 552 3.69 4.19 -16.77
C TYR A 552 4.37 4.11 -18.14
N ALA A 553 4.05 5.00 -19.08
CA ALA A 553 4.62 4.97 -20.44
C ALA A 553 6.13 5.17 -20.43
N GLN A 554 6.65 6.00 -19.53
CA GLN A 554 8.09 6.29 -19.41
C GLN A 554 8.86 5.18 -18.73
N TRP A 555 8.24 4.53 -17.70
CA TRP A 555 8.96 3.66 -16.78
C TRP A 555 8.61 2.16 -16.90
N LYS A 556 7.66 1.79 -17.75
CA LYS A 556 7.35 0.37 -17.96
C LYS A 556 8.60 -0.42 -18.34
N PHE A 557 8.77 -1.59 -17.72
CA PHE A 557 9.91 -2.50 -17.86
C PHE A 557 11.28 -1.89 -17.47
N ARG A 558 11.25 -1.03 -16.43
CA ARG A 558 12.41 -0.40 -15.81
C ARG A 558 12.17 -0.29 -14.31
N HIS A 559 13.16 0.25 -13.62
CA HIS A 559 13.15 0.39 -12.18
C HIS A 559 13.09 1.88 -11.77
N PRO A 560 11.89 2.49 -11.72
CA PRO A 560 11.74 3.88 -11.29
C PRO A 560 11.96 4.03 -9.79
N SER A 561 12.31 5.27 -9.39
CA SER A 561 12.34 5.71 -8.01
C SER A 561 11.15 6.62 -7.67
N ILE A 562 10.96 6.92 -6.38
CA ILE A 562 10.00 7.93 -5.90
C ILE A 562 10.26 9.29 -6.56
N ALA A 563 11.54 9.66 -6.75
CA ALA A 563 11.90 10.92 -7.39
C ALA A 563 11.48 10.95 -8.87
N ASP A 564 11.46 9.82 -9.56
CA ASP A 564 10.99 9.71 -10.95
C ASP A 564 9.47 9.92 -11.05
N LEU A 565 8.71 9.37 -10.10
CA LEU A 565 7.27 9.65 -9.98
C LEU A 565 7.03 11.13 -9.71
N GLN A 566 7.76 11.71 -8.73
CA GLN A 566 7.66 13.13 -8.38
C GLN A 566 7.96 14.03 -9.58
N ALA A 567 9.03 13.73 -10.32
CA ALA A 567 9.42 14.51 -11.52
C ALA A 567 8.33 14.46 -12.60
N THR A 568 7.74 13.30 -12.84
CA THR A 568 6.66 13.14 -13.83
C THR A 568 5.40 13.92 -13.41
N LEU A 569 5.02 13.84 -12.13
CA LEU A 569 3.89 14.61 -11.58
C LEU A 569 4.13 16.13 -11.70
N ALA A 570 5.34 16.59 -11.40
CA ALA A 570 5.73 18.01 -11.52
C ALA A 570 5.66 18.51 -12.97
N GLU A 571 6.20 17.74 -13.91
CA GLU A 571 6.19 18.05 -15.34
C GLU A 571 4.77 18.14 -15.89
N VAL A 572 3.97 17.09 -15.70
CA VAL A 572 2.62 16.99 -16.30
C VAL A 572 1.64 17.97 -15.69
N SER A 573 1.74 18.22 -14.37
CA SER A 573 0.86 19.16 -13.70
C SER A 573 1.17 20.63 -14.02
N GLY A 574 2.42 20.95 -14.40
CA GLY A 574 2.89 22.33 -14.49
C GLY A 574 2.86 23.07 -13.15
N LYS A 575 2.77 22.33 -12.02
CA LYS A 575 2.74 22.85 -10.64
C LYS A 575 3.89 22.24 -9.80
N PRO A 576 5.14 22.42 -10.22
CA PRO A 576 6.29 21.74 -9.57
C PRO A 576 6.39 22.09 -8.08
N ASP A 577 6.09 23.31 -7.67
CA ASP A 577 6.16 23.73 -6.26
C ASP A 577 5.11 23.00 -5.39
N VAL A 578 3.90 22.76 -5.91
CA VAL A 578 2.85 22.02 -5.21
C VAL A 578 3.28 20.58 -5.00
N VAL A 579 3.78 19.93 -6.06
CA VAL A 579 4.26 18.55 -6.01
C VAL A 579 5.46 18.44 -5.08
N ALA A 580 6.48 19.29 -5.22
CA ALA A 580 7.68 19.26 -4.38
C ALA A 580 7.33 19.47 -2.90
N LYS A 581 6.43 20.41 -2.59
CA LYS A 581 5.97 20.66 -1.21
C LYS A 581 5.21 19.46 -0.66
N SER A 582 4.34 18.83 -1.45
CA SER A 582 3.60 17.64 -1.03
C SER A 582 4.53 16.48 -0.70
N PHE A 583 5.48 16.18 -1.57
CA PHE A 583 6.45 15.10 -1.36
C PHE A 583 7.36 15.39 -0.15
N ALA A 584 7.91 16.59 -0.04
CA ALA A 584 8.75 16.98 1.10
C ALA A 584 8.03 16.86 2.45
N GLN A 585 6.72 17.08 2.49
CA GLN A 585 5.94 17.06 3.71
C GLN A 585 5.34 15.70 4.03
N GLN A 586 5.02 14.89 3.04
CA GLN A 586 4.21 13.68 3.21
C GLN A 586 4.92 12.39 2.80
N VAL A 587 5.89 12.45 1.87
CA VAL A 587 6.65 11.29 1.42
C VAL A 587 7.98 11.19 2.15
N TYR A 588 8.76 12.28 2.16
CA TYR A 588 10.09 12.34 2.78
C TYR A 588 10.07 12.84 4.22
N ALA A 589 8.90 13.09 4.77
CA ALA A 589 8.69 13.44 6.17
C ALA A 589 7.25 13.11 6.57
N VAL A 590 7.01 12.96 7.86
CA VAL A 590 5.66 12.75 8.39
C VAL A 590 5.16 14.04 9.03
N GLN A 591 4.47 14.84 8.26
CA GLN A 591 3.87 16.07 8.77
C GLN A 591 2.34 15.97 8.79
N LYS A 592 1.75 16.26 9.93
CA LYS A 592 0.29 16.24 10.09
C LYS A 592 -0.32 17.50 9.51
N MET A 593 -1.57 17.42 9.09
CA MET A 593 -2.44 18.51 8.75
C MET A 593 -3.66 18.48 9.66
N ASP A 594 -3.94 19.59 10.35
CA ASP A 594 -5.10 19.74 11.24
C ASP A 594 -5.37 21.25 11.38
N ASP A 595 -6.25 21.76 10.55
CA ASP A 595 -6.77 23.11 10.61
C ASP A 595 -8.21 23.08 11.15
N LYS A 596 -8.64 24.10 11.90
CA LYS A 596 -10.00 24.13 12.44
C LYS A 596 -10.58 25.52 12.65
N ILE A 597 -11.89 25.57 12.76
CA ILE A 597 -12.62 26.72 13.25
C ILE A 597 -12.63 26.68 14.77
N ARG A 598 -11.75 27.50 15.39
CA ARG A 598 -11.65 27.57 16.85
C ARG A 598 -12.86 28.23 17.48
N THR A 599 -13.30 29.38 16.91
CA THR A 599 -14.51 30.10 17.36
C THR A 599 -15.26 30.68 16.16
N PHE A 600 -16.58 30.69 16.29
CA PHE A 600 -17.49 31.37 15.39
C PHE A 600 -18.54 32.06 16.19
N THR A 601 -18.58 33.42 16.09
CA THR A 601 -19.53 34.25 16.79
C THR A 601 -20.18 35.24 15.83
N SER A 602 -21.42 35.58 16.08
CA SER A 602 -22.12 36.61 15.34
C SER A 602 -23.07 37.37 16.29
N GLU A 603 -22.69 38.57 16.64
CA GLU A 603 -23.40 39.39 17.64
C GLU A 603 -23.70 40.75 17.04
N GLU A 604 -24.81 41.35 17.50
CA GLU A 604 -25.14 42.75 17.10
C GLU A 604 -24.08 43.71 17.59
N GLU A 605 -23.70 44.62 16.74
CA GLU A 605 -22.82 45.75 17.08
C GLU A 605 -23.62 46.83 17.79
N LEU A 606 -23.89 46.62 19.05
CA LEU A 606 -24.60 47.56 19.91
C LEU A 606 -23.79 48.81 20.17
N PRO A 607 -24.41 49.92 20.64
CA PRO A 607 -23.69 51.11 21.03
C PRO A 607 -22.56 50.82 22.02
N HIS A 608 -21.35 51.30 21.74
CA HIS A 608 -20.18 51.05 22.57
C HIS A 608 -20.26 51.76 23.90
N VAL A 609 -20.23 51.02 24.97
CA VAL A 609 -20.17 51.54 26.36
C VAL A 609 -18.77 52.13 26.60
N GLY A 610 -18.73 53.21 27.37
CA GLY A 610 -17.50 53.90 27.73
C GLY A 610 -17.43 55.34 27.18
N THR A 611 -16.25 55.95 27.24
CA THR A 611 -16.06 57.31 26.80
C THR A 611 -15.63 57.38 25.34
N THR A 612 -16.32 58.21 24.54
CA THR A 612 -15.99 58.46 23.13
C THR A 612 -15.95 59.98 22.86
N GLN A 613 -15.20 60.43 21.87
CA GLN A 613 -15.12 61.84 21.50
C GLN A 613 -16.14 62.09 20.40
N ILE A 614 -17.16 62.85 20.72
CA ILE A 614 -18.18 63.34 19.80
C ILE A 614 -18.02 64.90 19.65
N ASN A 615 -17.80 65.38 18.43
CA ASN A 615 -17.59 66.80 18.11
C ASN A 615 -16.51 67.48 19.00
N GLY A 616 -15.43 66.74 19.30
CA GLY A 616 -14.31 67.18 20.10
C GLY A 616 -14.57 67.20 21.62
N LYS A 617 -15.72 66.72 22.08
CA LYS A 617 -16.03 66.56 23.52
C LYS A 617 -16.09 65.10 23.89
N TRP A 618 -15.47 64.80 25.02
CA TRP A 618 -15.59 63.48 25.63
C TRP A 618 -17.01 63.28 26.20
N THR A 619 -17.69 62.23 25.73
CA THR A 619 -19.04 61.87 26.16
C THR A 619 -19.00 60.44 26.66
N GLU A 620 -19.56 60.14 27.82
CA GLU A 620 -19.69 58.81 28.39
C GLU A 620 -21.06 58.21 28.03
N LEU A 621 -21.05 57.00 27.51
CA LEU A 621 -22.23 56.18 27.38
C LEU A 621 -22.14 55.04 28.41
N THR A 622 -23.05 55.06 29.38
CA THR A 622 -23.12 54.01 30.41
C THR A 622 -23.78 52.76 29.89
N GLU A 623 -23.54 51.60 30.52
CA GLU A 623 -24.16 50.32 30.15
C GLU A 623 -25.71 50.41 30.16
N GLU A 624 -26.28 51.08 31.17
CA GLU A 624 -27.73 51.27 31.29
C GLU A 624 -28.28 52.12 30.13
N ALA A 625 -27.60 53.18 29.77
CA ALA A 625 -28.01 54.05 28.67
C ALA A 625 -27.86 53.35 27.30
N ALA A 626 -26.77 52.60 27.11
CA ALA A 626 -26.57 51.82 25.89
C ALA A 626 -27.65 50.73 25.72
N LYS A 627 -27.94 50.01 26.78
CA LYS A 627 -29.00 49.00 26.79
C LYS A 627 -30.37 49.64 26.48
N LYS A 628 -30.71 50.74 27.14
CA LYS A 628 -31.98 51.43 26.87
C LYS A 628 -32.10 51.87 25.42
N GLN A 629 -31.02 52.44 24.83
CA GLN A 629 -31.00 52.79 23.40
C GLN A 629 -31.19 51.57 22.50
N ALA A 630 -30.57 50.46 22.85
CA ALA A 630 -30.69 49.23 22.08
C ALA A 630 -32.12 48.67 22.15
N ASP A 631 -32.71 48.60 23.34
CA ASP A 631 -34.07 48.09 23.56
C ASP A 631 -35.12 48.98 22.81
N GLU A 632 -35.04 50.30 22.92
CA GLU A 632 -35.91 51.23 22.18
C GLU A 632 -35.81 51.07 20.68
N LYS A 633 -34.60 50.86 20.14
CA LYS A 633 -34.39 50.70 18.72
C LYS A 633 -34.86 49.32 18.21
N HIS A 634 -34.74 48.29 19.00
CA HIS A 634 -35.31 46.97 18.70
C HIS A 634 -36.84 47.03 18.67
N GLU A 635 -37.48 47.63 19.67
CA GLU A 635 -38.95 47.78 19.69
C GLU A 635 -39.47 48.57 18.47
N GLU A 636 -38.77 49.62 18.06
CA GLU A 636 -39.12 50.38 16.86
C GLU A 636 -38.97 49.57 15.58
N TRP A 637 -37.87 48.84 15.48
CA TRP A 637 -37.59 47.91 14.34
C TRP A 637 -38.67 46.84 14.21
N ASP A 638 -39.00 46.15 15.29
CA ASP A 638 -39.99 45.06 15.31
C ASP A 638 -41.38 45.58 14.90
N LYS A 639 -41.76 46.78 15.33
CA LYS A 639 -43.03 47.41 14.88
C LYS A 639 -43.06 47.71 13.39
N GLN A 640 -41.91 48.05 12.81
CA GLN A 640 -41.79 48.41 11.40
C GLN A 640 -41.57 47.19 10.50
N HIS A 641 -41.09 46.07 11.06
CA HIS A 641 -40.73 44.86 10.31
C HIS A 641 -41.31 43.59 10.96
N PRO A 642 -42.66 43.46 11.00
CA PRO A 642 -43.32 42.34 11.67
C PRO A 642 -42.99 40.97 11.04
N ASP A 643 -42.56 40.94 9.79
CA ASP A 643 -42.16 39.74 9.03
C ASP A 643 -40.66 39.62 8.88
N ALA A 644 -39.87 40.29 9.71
CA ALA A 644 -38.41 40.24 9.64
C ALA A 644 -37.90 38.84 9.84
N LYS A 645 -36.93 38.42 8.99
CA LYS A 645 -36.31 37.11 9.13
C LYS A 645 -35.44 37.06 10.39
N GLU A 646 -35.42 35.90 11.05
CA GLU A 646 -34.52 35.64 12.16
C GLU A 646 -33.06 35.99 11.76
N GLY A 647 -32.35 36.69 12.61
CA GLY A 647 -30.96 37.12 12.36
C GLY A 647 -30.83 38.39 11.52
N THR A 648 -31.91 39.17 11.37
CA THR A 648 -31.92 40.56 10.93
C THR A 648 -32.37 41.47 12.06
N GLY A 649 -31.89 42.70 12.11
CA GLY A 649 -32.22 43.62 13.19
C GLY A 649 -31.80 45.08 12.91
N PRO A 650 -32.06 46.00 13.85
CA PRO A 650 -31.76 47.41 13.70
C PRO A 650 -30.26 47.73 13.76
N TYR A 651 -29.47 46.81 14.26
CA TYR A 651 -28.02 46.93 14.32
C TYR A 651 -27.35 45.93 13.38
N PRO A 652 -26.21 46.28 12.80
CA PRO A 652 -25.43 45.32 12.04
C PRO A 652 -24.85 44.25 12.96
N TYR A 653 -24.63 43.05 12.42
CA TYR A 653 -23.98 41.95 13.13
C TYR A 653 -22.49 41.95 12.84
N ARG A 654 -21.67 41.88 13.89
CA ARG A 654 -20.25 41.58 13.79
C ARG A 654 -20.07 40.05 13.85
N THR A 655 -19.78 39.48 12.72
CA THR A 655 -19.49 38.03 12.60
C THR A 655 -17.98 37.84 12.62
N THR A 656 -17.49 37.05 13.55
CA THR A 656 -16.06 36.76 13.72
C THR A 656 -15.78 35.26 13.68
N VAL A 657 -14.81 34.87 12.87
CA VAL A 657 -14.26 33.51 12.79
C VAL A 657 -12.80 33.54 13.19
N VAL A 658 -12.40 32.65 14.09
CA VAL A 658 -11.00 32.42 14.45
C VAL A 658 -10.62 31.00 14.01
N LEU A 659 -9.63 30.91 13.14
CA LEU A 659 -9.04 29.67 12.68
C LEU A 659 -7.83 29.32 13.53
N ARG A 660 -7.54 28.02 13.63
CA ARG A 660 -6.36 27.49 14.32
C ARG A 660 -5.73 26.37 13.48
N ARG A 661 -4.38 26.39 13.40
CA ARG A 661 -3.56 25.42 12.67
C ARG A 661 -2.65 24.66 13.62
N TYR A 662 -2.64 23.34 13.53
CA TYR A 662 -1.78 22.46 14.32
C TYR A 662 -0.74 21.73 13.47
N GLY A 663 -0.91 21.68 12.16
CA GLY A 663 -0.03 20.97 11.25
C GLY A 663 0.69 21.87 10.25
N ILE A 664 0.83 21.34 9.05
CA ILE A 664 1.44 22.04 7.90
C ILE A 664 0.58 23.22 7.44
N SER A 665 1.24 24.17 6.79
CA SER A 665 0.55 25.29 6.18
C SER A 665 0.12 24.95 4.76
N VAL A 666 -1.19 24.98 4.53
CA VAL A 666 -1.81 24.87 3.20
C VAL A 666 -2.79 26.02 3.01
N PRO A 667 -3.04 26.48 1.77
CA PRO A 667 -4.09 27.45 1.50
C PRO A 667 -5.46 26.86 1.85
N GLN A 668 -6.19 27.48 2.79
CA GLN A 668 -7.52 27.04 3.23
C GLN A 668 -8.59 28.04 2.82
N THR A 669 -9.66 27.58 2.22
CA THR A 669 -10.82 28.42 1.90
C THR A 669 -11.80 28.38 3.06
N LEU A 670 -12.09 29.56 3.64
CA LEU A 670 -13.16 29.74 4.62
C LEU A 670 -14.38 30.35 3.94
N VAL A 671 -15.54 29.72 4.09
CA VAL A 671 -16.84 30.25 3.65
C VAL A 671 -17.72 30.52 4.86
N VAL A 672 -18.29 31.73 4.94
CA VAL A 672 -19.23 32.11 5.98
C VAL A 672 -20.60 32.45 5.35
N LYS A 673 -21.65 31.79 5.80
CA LYS A 673 -23.02 32.00 5.33
C LYS A 673 -23.79 32.88 6.34
N PHE A 674 -24.67 33.74 5.82
CA PHE A 674 -25.48 34.66 6.60
C PHE A 674 -26.98 34.31 6.49
N ALA A 675 -27.79 34.78 7.44
CA ALA A 675 -29.20 34.48 7.51
C ALA A 675 -30.03 35.02 6.32
N ASP A 676 -29.55 36.04 5.63
CA ASP A 676 -30.14 36.57 4.40
C ASP A 676 -29.84 35.73 3.16
N GLY A 677 -29.05 34.65 3.28
CA GLY A 677 -28.64 33.80 2.18
C GLY A 677 -27.35 34.24 1.48
N THR A 678 -26.77 35.38 1.88
CA THR A 678 -25.47 35.82 1.35
C THR A 678 -24.33 35.00 1.94
N GLN A 679 -23.18 34.97 1.28
CA GLN A 679 -21.97 34.33 1.78
C GLN A 679 -20.74 35.20 1.52
N GLU A 680 -19.74 35.05 2.37
CA GLU A 680 -18.39 35.59 2.21
C GLU A 680 -17.38 34.43 2.13
N SER A 681 -16.36 34.61 1.32
CA SER A 681 -15.28 33.67 1.17
C SER A 681 -13.94 34.37 1.31
N VAL A 682 -13.01 33.73 2.01
CA VAL A 682 -11.63 34.19 2.16
C VAL A 682 -10.68 33.02 2.14
N VAL A 683 -9.49 33.21 1.54
CA VAL A 683 -8.43 32.20 1.54
C VAL A 683 -7.42 32.55 2.63
N TRP A 684 -7.26 31.62 3.58
CA TRP A 684 -6.19 31.68 4.56
C TRP A 684 -4.93 31.06 3.94
N ASN A 685 -4.01 31.93 3.52
CA ASN A 685 -2.82 31.53 2.75
C ASN A 685 -1.56 32.15 3.36
N ASP A 686 -1.37 31.96 4.68
CA ASP A 686 -0.13 32.34 5.37
C ASP A 686 0.33 31.20 6.29
N ASP A 687 1.55 31.29 6.80
CA ASP A 687 2.15 30.28 7.67
C ASP A 687 1.83 30.49 9.17
N LYS A 688 0.92 31.41 9.49
CA LYS A 688 0.54 31.68 10.87
C LYS A 688 -0.25 30.50 11.46
N ARG A 689 -0.07 30.29 12.76
CA ARG A 689 -0.77 29.26 13.52
C ARG A 689 -2.23 29.60 13.82
N TRP A 690 -2.69 30.79 13.49
CA TRP A 690 -4.07 31.24 13.64
C TRP A 690 -4.37 32.43 12.73
N ALA A 691 -5.66 32.59 12.41
CA ALA A 691 -6.18 33.76 11.70
C ALA A 691 -7.51 34.20 12.33
N ARG A 692 -7.81 35.50 12.21
CA ARG A 692 -9.10 36.08 12.58
C ARG A 692 -9.67 36.82 11.40
N TYR A 693 -10.89 36.49 11.02
CA TYR A 693 -11.65 37.19 10.00
C TYR A 693 -12.91 37.78 10.65
N SER A 694 -13.31 38.98 10.25
CA SER A 694 -14.47 39.65 10.82
C SER A 694 -15.22 40.43 9.74
N TRP A 695 -16.54 40.31 9.75
CA TRP A 695 -17.43 41.01 8.84
C TRP A 695 -18.48 41.78 9.65
N LEU A 696 -18.84 42.96 9.16
CA LEU A 696 -19.95 43.74 9.69
C LEU A 696 -21.06 43.76 8.64
N LYS A 697 -22.18 43.08 8.93
CA LYS A 697 -23.27 42.87 7.96
C LYS A 697 -24.63 43.16 8.62
N PRO A 698 -25.65 43.55 7.82
CA PRO A 698 -27.03 43.69 8.34
C PRO A 698 -27.64 42.38 8.81
N SER A 699 -27.08 41.25 8.42
CA SER A 699 -27.56 39.89 8.68
C SER A 699 -26.58 39.11 9.52
N LYS A 700 -27.10 38.30 10.43
CA LYS A 700 -26.35 37.43 11.35
C LYS A 700 -25.67 36.28 10.57
N GLY A 701 -24.40 35.99 10.90
CA GLY A 701 -23.73 34.81 10.44
C GLY A 701 -24.39 33.55 11.00
N VAL A 702 -24.61 32.54 10.18
CA VAL A 702 -25.29 31.27 10.58
C VAL A 702 -24.40 30.07 10.57
N SER A 703 -23.44 29.99 9.62
CA SER A 703 -22.46 28.92 9.55
C SER A 703 -21.13 29.41 9.00
N ALA A 704 -20.06 28.77 9.42
CA ALA A 704 -18.72 28.92 8.88
C ALA A 704 -18.19 27.52 8.54
N GLU A 705 -17.51 27.38 7.41
CA GLU A 705 -17.01 26.12 6.86
C GLU A 705 -15.63 26.34 6.26
N LEU A 706 -14.66 25.55 6.69
CA LEU A 706 -13.30 25.52 6.18
C LEU A 706 -13.20 24.40 5.16
N ASP A 707 -12.47 24.63 4.07
CA ASP A 707 -12.31 23.68 2.94
C ASP A 707 -13.63 23.07 2.41
N PRO A 708 -14.64 23.86 2.04
CA PRO A 708 -15.93 23.34 1.57
C PRO A 708 -15.85 22.56 0.25
N ALA A 709 -14.73 22.63 -0.45
CA ALA A 709 -14.45 21.87 -1.66
C ALA A 709 -13.71 20.55 -1.40
N GLU A 710 -13.42 20.25 -0.13
CA GLU A 710 -12.70 19.04 0.32
C GLU A 710 -11.38 18.78 -0.42
N LEU A 711 -10.60 19.85 -0.63
CA LEU A 711 -9.30 19.76 -1.33
C LEU A 711 -8.18 19.15 -0.46
N HIS A 712 -8.36 19.20 0.86
CA HIS A 712 -7.34 18.76 1.82
C HIS A 712 -7.73 17.43 2.47
N TYR A 713 -7.49 16.36 1.75
CA TYR A 713 -7.86 15.00 2.17
C TYR A 713 -7.03 14.50 3.37
N LEU A 714 -5.85 15.07 3.57
CA LEU A 714 -4.96 14.78 4.71
C LEU A 714 -5.36 15.46 6.02
N ASP A 715 -6.42 16.29 6.05
CA ASP A 715 -6.90 16.87 7.30
C ASP A 715 -7.45 15.77 8.21
N MET A 716 -6.82 15.62 9.38
CA MET A 716 -7.05 14.51 10.30
C MET A 716 -8.42 14.58 10.98
N ASN A 717 -8.99 15.79 11.13
CA ASN A 717 -10.22 15.99 11.89
C ASN A 717 -11.22 16.91 11.19
N LYS A 718 -11.86 16.41 10.18
CA LYS A 718 -12.89 17.17 9.44
C LYS A 718 -14.13 17.56 10.27
N LEU A 719 -14.27 17.02 11.50
CA LEU A 719 -15.41 17.35 12.36
C LEU A 719 -15.34 18.75 12.98
N ASP A 720 -14.18 19.41 12.99
CA ASP A 720 -14.00 20.77 13.51
C ASP A 720 -13.72 21.83 12.43
N ASP A 721 -13.84 21.44 11.15
CA ASP A 721 -13.78 22.30 9.97
C ASP A 721 -15.05 23.13 9.78
N SER A 722 -16.12 22.87 10.50
CA SER A 722 -17.35 23.65 10.40
C SER A 722 -17.92 24.01 11.78
N ARG A 723 -18.64 25.15 11.81
CA ARG A 723 -19.41 25.59 12.98
C ARG A 723 -20.68 26.28 12.57
N THR A 724 -21.74 26.04 13.35
CA THR A 724 -23.01 26.74 13.26
C THR A 724 -23.30 27.50 14.55
N ILE A 725 -23.99 28.66 14.45
CA ILE A 725 -24.45 29.40 15.65
C ILE A 725 -25.50 28.62 16.42
N LYS A 726 -26.46 28.03 15.73
CA LYS A 726 -27.43 27.09 16.30
C LYS A 726 -26.94 25.67 16.08
N ALA A 727 -26.95 24.86 17.11
CA ALA A 727 -26.63 23.44 16.97
C ALA A 727 -27.59 22.76 15.99
N ASP A 728 -27.02 22.16 14.95
CA ASP A 728 -27.78 21.29 14.03
C ASP A 728 -27.79 19.86 14.59
N SER A 729 -28.97 19.41 15.02
CA SER A 729 -29.16 18.08 15.57
C SER A 729 -29.71 17.06 14.55
N SER A 730 -29.80 17.40 13.28
CA SER A 730 -30.38 16.53 12.25
C SER A 730 -29.62 15.20 12.11
N ALA A 731 -28.29 15.24 12.04
CA ALA A 731 -27.45 14.06 12.01
C ALA A 731 -27.59 13.20 13.29
N SER A 732 -27.53 13.84 14.47
CA SER A 732 -27.67 13.09 15.72
C SER A 732 -29.06 12.47 15.90
N ARG A 733 -30.13 13.12 15.45
CA ARG A 733 -31.50 12.54 15.43
C ARG A 733 -31.59 11.35 14.50
N ARG A 734 -31.00 11.43 13.32
CA ARG A 734 -30.97 10.32 12.38
C ARG A 734 -30.23 9.10 12.96
N TRP A 735 -29.05 9.31 13.50
CA TRP A 735 -28.28 8.26 14.17
C TRP A 735 -29.01 7.66 15.36
N THR A 736 -29.67 8.48 16.20
CA THR A 736 -30.47 7.98 17.33
C THR A 736 -31.61 7.13 16.85
N SER A 737 -32.34 7.55 15.82
CA SER A 737 -33.45 6.79 15.24
C SER A 737 -33.01 5.45 14.62
N GLU A 738 -31.87 5.45 13.91
CA GLU A 738 -31.30 4.22 13.36
C GLU A 738 -30.87 3.25 14.47
N PHE A 739 -30.25 3.76 15.53
CA PHE A 739 -29.83 2.98 16.69
C PHE A 739 -31.03 2.42 17.49
N GLU A 740 -32.07 3.20 17.70
CA GLU A 740 -33.32 2.76 18.32
C GLU A 740 -33.98 1.65 17.50
N SER A 741 -34.00 1.77 16.18
CA SER A 741 -34.52 0.75 15.26
C SER A 741 -33.72 -0.54 15.35
N LEU A 742 -32.39 -0.45 15.46
CA LEU A 742 -31.49 -1.59 15.60
C LEU A 742 -31.72 -2.32 16.94
N ILE A 743 -31.86 -1.57 18.05
CA ILE A 743 -32.21 -2.13 19.38
C ILE A 743 -33.54 -2.85 19.30
N GLN A 744 -34.56 -2.24 18.71
CA GLN A 744 -35.89 -2.80 18.59
C GLN A 744 -35.92 -4.11 17.78
N LEU A 745 -35.18 -4.16 16.66
CA LEU A 745 -34.97 -5.37 15.88
C LEU A 745 -34.26 -6.47 16.66
N THR A 746 -33.21 -6.11 17.42
CA THR A 746 -32.45 -7.04 18.23
C THR A 746 -33.31 -7.64 19.32
N LEU A 747 -34.08 -6.81 20.02
CA LEU A 747 -35.02 -7.27 21.09
C LEU A 747 -36.14 -8.15 20.52
N SER A 748 -36.66 -7.80 19.31
CA SER A 748 -37.66 -8.63 18.63
C SER A 748 -37.09 -9.99 18.23
N ALA A 749 -35.85 -10.04 17.74
CA ALA A 749 -35.18 -11.29 17.41
C ALA A 749 -34.94 -12.17 18.65
N ILE A 750 -34.53 -11.58 19.76
CA ILE A 750 -34.35 -12.30 21.04
C ILE A 750 -35.70 -12.83 21.57
N ALA A 751 -36.77 -12.08 21.43
CA ALA A 751 -38.09 -12.47 21.87
C ALA A 751 -38.73 -13.60 21.03
N THR A 752 -38.21 -13.84 19.83
CA THR A 752 -38.68 -14.92 18.94
C THR A 752 -37.81 -16.18 18.99
N LEU A 753 -36.69 -16.14 19.69
CA LEU A 753 -35.87 -17.30 20.07
C LEU A 753 -36.32 -17.89 21.39
#